data_cf31dbd526d5ab07bb9be56abf72bc36
#
_entry.id   cf31dbd526d5ab07bb9be56abf72bc36
#
_cell.length_a   1.000
_cell.length_b   1.000
_cell.length_c   1.000
_cell.angle_alpha   90.00
_cell.angle_beta   90.00
_cell.angle_gamma   90.00
#
_symmetry.space_group_name_H-M   'P 1'
#
loop_
_entity.id
_entity.type
_entity.pdbx_description
1 polymer ?
#
loop_
_entity_poly.entity_id
_entity_poly.type
_entity_poly.pdbx_seq_one_letter_code
_entity_poly.pdbx_strand_id
1 'polypeptide(L)'
;MIFLFNNRIGGVKKIVFNVQTWAGTENEADLFVKMSQLAPQILLVGGDPQWAGKLSSNLGADGVASVLARSAEEALQLLHQHPIDLVLADLESPEGRELLDRFKEHPPAAITLFIALVDADDTAAKLRAFELGVLDCINKQTESTLLRARLLAALKMKRRQDELVRSNQELIAARHIAESSLRAKSDFLASMSHEIRTPMNGVIAMVGLLMETPLTSEQRGYLETIQTSGESLLTIINDILDFSKIEAGKMELDLRPFELRTRIEETLDLLSPKAVEKNLDLVYQVDAAVPEILEGDSLRLRQVLVNLLNNAIKFTEKGEVFVQVELLSTRPAETPGHLALHLHFSVRDSGIGIRTEKLARLFKPFMQAEKSTARHYGGTGLGLAISKRLVEMMGGKMWAESAPGEGSTFHFTANFQVEASRQAAAAPALAGRQSKLADLRILIVDDNAIVRRVLAEQSAQWGMNPGAAESAAQALDWLRAGEEFDLAIVDSQMPGMGGLDLASEIRKLPGAAMMPLIFLTPLGTHTGTAPDTCVTFAHSFSKPVKPAQFHAAIERALFSKNKTAVSRPPKVDRPLAEQFPLRILLCEDNEINQKVAARILQQFGYQCAVAVNGREALEALDRRHYDLVFMDMMMPEMDGLTATRAIRERQQAGRAHPNYNSRILIIAMTAHAQQSDRESCLAAGMDDYLAKPIRPADLRGVIERWGSQIHPASVIQPATVPAAAAAQAVSAPAGEAPVDMTRLTDLTEGDRESMRELVDLFYTQTELQLKQIEDAVRANNSAAVGHIAHSCKGAGATLGMTRLAAVLLKLEKLGKSGALTGAGEFCAEARREFKDIQLFLAGHPALARTPPAA
;
A
#
# COMPACT_ATOMS: atom_id res chain seq x y z
N MET A 1 -17.60 13.69 48.97
CA MET A 1 -16.33 14.36 49.32
C MET A 1 -15.56 14.52 48.03
N ILE A 2 -15.53 15.73 47.49
CA ILE A 2 -14.91 16.05 46.21
C ILE A 2 -13.47 16.46 46.50
N PHE A 3 -12.50 15.68 46.00
CA PHE A 3 -11.08 16.06 46.07
C PHE A 3 -10.68 16.73 44.75
N LEU A 4 -10.22 17.99 44.84
CA LEU A 4 -9.64 18.72 43.75
C LEU A 4 -8.16 18.37 43.62
N PHE A 5 -7.77 17.65 42.57
CA PHE A 5 -6.36 17.52 42.21
C PHE A 5 -5.98 18.55 41.15
N ASN A 6 -5.03 19.37 41.49
CA ASN A 6 -4.48 20.44 40.65
C ASN A 6 -3.27 19.86 39.87
N ASN A 7 -3.44 19.44 38.65
CA ASN A 7 -2.32 19.00 37.82
C ASN A 7 -2.05 20.01 36.69
N ARG A 8 -0.86 20.59 36.68
CA ARG A 8 -0.39 21.51 35.64
C ARG A 8 0.34 20.70 34.57
N ILE A 9 -0.21 20.67 33.36
CA ILE A 9 0.52 20.27 32.17
C ILE A 9 0.21 21.31 31.08
N GLY A 10 1.25 22.01 30.63
CA GLY A 10 1.19 22.88 29.43
C GLY A 10 0.36 24.14 29.54
N GLY A 11 0.52 24.94 30.60
CA GLY A 11 0.04 26.33 30.63
C GLY A 11 -1.47 26.57 30.73
N VAL A 12 -2.30 25.54 30.67
CA VAL A 12 -3.77 25.65 30.80
C VAL A 12 -4.22 24.89 32.03
N LYS A 13 -4.93 25.58 32.95
CA LYS A 13 -5.55 24.93 34.12
C LYS A 13 -6.69 24.01 33.65
N LYS A 14 -6.43 22.69 33.59
CA LYS A 14 -7.48 21.68 33.43
C LYS A 14 -7.96 21.27 34.80
N ILE A 15 -9.19 21.63 35.14
CA ILE A 15 -9.86 21.10 36.33
C ILE A 15 -10.42 19.75 35.99
N VAL A 16 -9.83 18.67 36.49
CA VAL A 16 -10.34 17.29 36.34
C VAL A 16 -11.16 16.95 37.58
N PHE A 17 -12.44 16.74 37.42
CA PHE A 17 -13.31 16.22 38.44
C PHE A 17 -13.15 14.69 38.53
N ASN A 18 -12.66 14.21 39.68
CA ASN A 18 -12.65 12.78 39.97
C ASN A 18 -13.81 12.48 40.93
N VAL A 19 -14.85 11.85 40.42
CA VAL A 19 -15.97 11.36 41.23
C VAL A 19 -15.61 9.96 41.71
N GLN A 20 -15.08 9.85 42.94
CA GLN A 20 -14.96 8.55 43.63
C GLN A 20 -16.10 8.37 44.60
N THR A 21 -16.98 7.46 44.23
CA THR A 21 -17.81 6.57 45.01
C THR A 21 -18.61 7.12 46.21
N TRP A 22 -19.89 7.26 45.93
CA TRP A 22 -20.91 6.98 46.95
C TRP A 22 -21.76 5.79 46.48
N ALA A 23 -21.55 4.65 47.12
CA ALA A 23 -22.39 3.48 46.94
C ALA A 23 -23.68 3.66 47.76
N GLY A 24 -24.74 3.96 47.09
CA GLY A 24 -26.10 4.11 47.70
C GLY A 24 -27.12 4.35 46.58
N THR A 25 -27.62 3.31 46.03
CA THR A 25 -28.95 3.00 45.47
C THR A 25 -29.90 4.12 45.04
N GLU A 26 -29.47 5.19 44.36
CA GLU A 26 -30.30 5.98 43.47
C GLU A 26 -29.42 6.55 42.36
N ASN A 27 -29.90 6.35 41.10
CA ASN A 27 -29.20 6.74 39.89
C ASN A 27 -28.96 8.26 39.87
N GLU A 28 -27.74 8.76 39.76
CA GLU A 28 -27.40 10.20 39.70
C GLU A 28 -28.21 10.94 38.61
N ALA A 29 -28.60 10.24 37.54
CA ALA A 29 -29.50 10.78 36.53
C ALA A 29 -30.93 11.06 37.05
N ASP A 30 -31.44 10.23 37.98
CA ASP A 30 -32.75 10.44 38.59
C ASP A 30 -32.75 11.57 39.62
N LEU A 31 -31.63 11.74 40.32
CA LEU A 31 -31.48 12.90 41.25
C LEU A 31 -31.41 14.21 40.47
N PHE A 32 -30.70 14.25 39.31
CA PHE A 32 -30.60 15.42 38.46
C PHE A 32 -31.93 15.73 37.75
N VAL A 33 -32.69 14.72 37.33
CA VAL A 33 -34.04 14.90 36.78
C VAL A 33 -35.02 15.44 37.81
N LYS A 34 -34.94 14.98 39.08
CA LYS A 34 -35.73 15.53 40.17
C LYS A 34 -35.31 16.96 40.52
N MET A 35 -34.03 17.31 40.42
CA MET A 35 -33.54 18.69 40.63
C MET A 35 -33.97 19.65 39.53
N SER A 36 -34.07 19.24 38.27
CA SER A 36 -34.52 20.06 37.17
C SER A 36 -36.03 20.36 37.17
N GLN A 37 -36.81 19.67 37.99
CA GLN A 37 -38.25 19.89 38.18
C GLN A 37 -38.56 20.80 39.37
N LEU A 38 -37.58 21.15 40.21
CA LEU A 38 -37.72 22.08 41.31
C LEU A 38 -37.88 23.51 40.76
N ALA A 39 -38.75 24.29 41.41
CA ALA A 39 -38.90 25.72 41.12
C ALA A 39 -37.52 26.40 41.25
N PRO A 40 -37.17 27.36 40.34
CA PRO A 40 -35.90 28.08 40.47
C PRO A 40 -35.77 28.73 41.85
N GLN A 41 -34.59 28.66 42.43
CA GLN A 41 -34.29 29.12 43.78
C GLN A 41 -33.38 30.36 43.72
N ILE A 42 -33.82 31.43 44.36
CA ILE A 42 -33.07 32.67 44.55
C ILE A 42 -32.69 32.81 46.03
N LEU A 43 -31.44 33.01 46.29
CA LEU A 43 -30.93 33.36 47.63
C LEU A 43 -30.86 34.88 47.75
N LEU A 44 -31.61 35.44 48.67
CA LEU A 44 -31.57 36.85 49.04
C LEU A 44 -30.62 37.06 50.21
N VAL A 45 -29.69 38.02 50.12
CA VAL A 45 -28.69 38.26 51.20
C VAL A 45 -28.62 39.75 51.49
N GLY A 46 -28.83 40.10 52.76
CA GLY A 46 -28.88 41.51 53.22
C GLY A 46 -30.15 42.25 52.80
N GLY A 47 -30.22 43.51 53.18
CA GLY A 47 -31.32 44.42 52.84
C GLY A 47 -32.48 44.41 53.83
N ASP A 48 -33.44 45.34 53.65
CA ASP A 48 -34.61 45.48 54.51
C ASP A 48 -35.54 44.24 54.40
N PRO A 49 -35.89 43.58 55.51
CA PRO A 49 -36.79 42.43 55.55
C PRO A 49 -38.18 42.66 54.89
N GLN A 50 -38.68 43.90 54.95
CA GLN A 50 -39.95 44.24 54.32
C GLN A 50 -39.85 44.26 52.78
N TRP A 51 -38.74 44.77 52.26
CA TRP A 51 -38.42 44.75 50.81
C TRP A 51 -38.19 43.31 50.32
N ALA A 52 -37.39 42.52 51.04
CA ALA A 52 -37.14 41.11 50.71
C ALA A 52 -38.47 40.29 50.72
N GLY A 53 -39.34 40.53 51.69
CA GLY A 53 -40.67 39.88 51.74
C GLY A 53 -41.60 40.23 50.54
N LYS A 54 -41.59 41.49 50.11
CA LYS A 54 -42.35 41.91 48.89
C LYS A 54 -41.79 41.28 47.62
N LEU A 55 -40.45 41.24 47.48
CA LEU A 55 -39.80 40.64 46.33
C LEU A 55 -40.05 39.12 46.30
N SER A 56 -39.93 38.45 47.45
CA SER A 56 -40.25 37.02 47.57
C SER A 56 -41.68 36.69 47.17
N SER A 57 -42.66 37.52 47.61
CA SER A 57 -44.06 37.32 47.23
C SER A 57 -44.29 37.50 45.70
N ASN A 58 -43.65 38.52 45.11
CA ASN A 58 -43.75 38.76 43.66
C ASN A 58 -43.08 37.64 42.80
N LEU A 59 -41.93 37.11 43.25
CA LEU A 59 -41.24 35.99 42.58
C LEU A 59 -42.01 34.69 42.75
N GLY A 60 -42.66 34.48 43.89
CA GLY A 60 -43.53 33.33 44.15
C GLY A 60 -44.72 33.23 43.17
N ALA A 61 -45.26 34.37 42.71
CA ALA A 61 -46.29 34.39 41.66
C ALA A 61 -45.80 33.88 40.28
N ASP A 62 -44.47 33.91 40.05
CA ASP A 62 -43.83 33.36 38.81
C ASP A 62 -43.31 31.93 39.02
N GLY A 63 -43.60 31.32 40.14
CA GLY A 63 -43.12 29.98 40.48
C GLY A 63 -41.62 29.92 40.83
N VAL A 64 -41.02 31.06 41.27
CA VAL A 64 -39.65 31.14 41.73
C VAL A 64 -39.62 31.12 43.24
N ALA A 65 -38.92 30.16 43.83
CA ALA A 65 -38.73 30.09 45.26
C ALA A 65 -37.60 31.05 45.68
N SER A 66 -37.74 31.68 46.83
CA SER A 66 -36.68 32.53 47.36
C SER A 66 -36.43 32.21 48.83
N VAL A 67 -35.15 32.24 49.23
CA VAL A 67 -34.70 32.03 50.59
C VAL A 67 -33.95 33.28 51.04
N LEU A 68 -34.17 33.75 52.27
CA LEU A 68 -33.48 34.89 52.80
C LEU A 68 -32.40 34.41 53.79
N ALA A 69 -31.15 34.79 53.57
CA ALA A 69 -30.08 34.60 54.54
C ALA A 69 -29.82 35.87 55.36
N ARG A 70 -29.64 35.71 56.63
CA ARG A 70 -29.45 36.81 57.59
C ARG A 70 -27.98 37.12 57.87
N SER A 71 -27.07 36.27 57.40
CA SER A 71 -25.64 36.48 57.50
C SER A 71 -24.92 35.88 56.27
N ALA A 72 -23.69 36.28 55.98
CA ALA A 72 -22.85 35.73 54.95
C ALA A 72 -22.56 34.25 55.18
N GLU A 73 -22.41 33.82 56.44
CA GLU A 73 -22.16 32.42 56.80
C GLU A 73 -23.38 31.54 56.53
N GLU A 74 -24.59 32.00 56.88
CA GLU A 74 -25.84 31.33 56.56
C GLU A 74 -26.06 31.22 55.06
N ALA A 75 -25.73 32.27 54.29
CA ALA A 75 -25.77 32.25 52.84
C ALA A 75 -24.86 31.21 52.24
N LEU A 76 -23.62 31.11 52.69
CA LEU A 76 -22.67 30.07 52.25
C LEU A 76 -23.11 28.68 52.64
N GLN A 77 -23.69 28.47 53.80
CA GLN A 77 -24.26 27.17 54.20
C GLN A 77 -25.42 26.77 53.31
N LEU A 78 -26.32 27.70 53.01
CA LEU A 78 -27.44 27.48 52.09
C LEU A 78 -26.95 27.12 50.66
N LEU A 79 -25.92 27.80 50.16
CA LEU A 79 -25.31 27.53 48.84
C LEU A 79 -24.65 26.14 48.77
N HIS A 80 -24.20 25.62 49.90
CA HIS A 80 -23.63 24.25 49.96
C HIS A 80 -24.70 23.15 50.16
N GLN A 81 -25.83 23.51 50.78
CA GLN A 81 -26.87 22.54 51.12
C GLN A 81 -28.01 22.46 50.09
N HIS A 82 -28.24 23.53 49.37
CA HIS A 82 -29.35 23.67 48.44
C HIS A 82 -28.90 24.13 47.05
N PRO A 83 -29.54 23.65 45.97
CA PRO A 83 -29.26 24.07 44.61
C PRO A 83 -29.83 25.49 44.41
N ILE A 84 -29.04 26.51 44.64
CA ILE A 84 -29.40 27.92 44.41
C ILE A 84 -28.99 28.29 42.98
N ASP A 85 -29.93 28.75 42.17
CA ASP A 85 -29.71 29.16 40.81
C ASP A 85 -29.13 30.56 40.71
N LEU A 86 -29.57 31.47 41.64
CA LEU A 86 -29.17 32.86 41.63
C LEU A 86 -29.02 33.40 43.05
N VAL A 87 -27.97 34.16 43.29
CA VAL A 87 -27.78 34.95 44.53
C VAL A 87 -28.10 36.41 44.21
N LEU A 88 -28.94 37.03 44.96
CA LEU A 88 -29.16 38.47 44.96
C LEU A 88 -28.69 39.05 46.26
N ALA A 89 -27.56 39.77 46.24
CA ALA A 89 -26.95 40.32 47.45
C ALA A 89 -26.98 41.85 47.46
N ASP A 90 -27.37 42.42 48.59
CA ASP A 90 -27.31 43.86 48.84
C ASP A 90 -25.90 44.26 49.29
N LEU A 91 -25.13 44.93 48.40
CA LEU A 91 -23.73 45.28 48.72
C LEU A 91 -23.61 46.50 49.66
N GLU A 92 -24.71 47.15 50.01
CA GLU A 92 -24.64 48.16 51.06
C GLU A 92 -24.73 47.53 52.45
N SER A 93 -25.27 46.33 52.55
CA SER A 93 -25.27 45.58 53.78
C SER A 93 -23.92 44.97 54.06
N PRO A 94 -23.53 44.88 55.34
CA PRO A 94 -22.29 44.20 55.71
C PRO A 94 -22.26 42.73 55.24
N GLU A 95 -23.40 42.08 55.34
CA GLU A 95 -23.56 40.64 55.00
C GLU A 95 -23.41 40.40 53.51
N GLY A 96 -23.90 41.31 52.68
CA GLY A 96 -23.80 41.19 51.22
C GLY A 96 -22.37 41.40 50.73
N ARG A 97 -21.67 42.36 51.32
CA ARG A 97 -20.21 42.60 51.03
C ARG A 97 -19.34 41.43 51.45
N GLU A 98 -19.56 40.96 52.68
CA GLU A 98 -18.79 39.81 53.21
C GLU A 98 -19.05 38.55 52.35
N LEU A 99 -20.28 38.31 51.91
CA LEU A 99 -20.58 37.19 51.03
C LEU A 99 -19.84 37.31 49.70
N LEU A 100 -19.83 38.50 49.06
CA LEU A 100 -19.17 38.71 47.77
C LEU A 100 -17.66 38.45 47.85
N ASP A 101 -16.99 38.95 48.93
CA ASP A 101 -15.55 38.72 49.14
C ASP A 101 -15.26 37.25 49.40
N ARG A 102 -16.05 36.54 50.22
CA ARG A 102 -15.91 35.10 50.47
C ARG A 102 -16.30 34.23 49.29
N PHE A 103 -17.18 34.65 48.42
CA PHE A 103 -17.61 33.93 47.22
C PHE A 103 -16.45 33.71 46.23
N LYS A 104 -15.50 34.64 46.20
CA LYS A 104 -14.25 34.49 45.41
C LYS A 104 -13.28 33.47 45.98
N GLU A 105 -13.15 33.44 47.31
CA GLU A 105 -12.22 32.53 47.99
C GLU A 105 -12.73 31.06 48.02
N HIS A 106 -14.06 30.92 48.08
CA HIS A 106 -14.72 29.61 48.16
C HIS A 106 -15.92 29.63 47.20
N PRO A 107 -15.68 29.54 45.87
CA PRO A 107 -16.78 29.52 44.93
C PRO A 107 -17.63 28.27 45.21
N PRO A 108 -18.92 28.43 45.63
CA PRO A 108 -19.81 27.29 45.67
C PRO A 108 -19.96 26.74 44.26
N ALA A 109 -20.13 25.45 44.13
CA ALA A 109 -20.18 24.74 42.88
C ALA A 109 -20.46 25.61 41.66
N ALA A 110 -19.61 25.65 40.70
CA ALA A 110 -19.32 26.60 39.63
C ALA A 110 -20.50 27.14 38.76
N ILE A 111 -21.74 27.13 39.22
CA ILE A 111 -22.90 27.39 38.33
C ILE A 111 -23.93 28.38 38.91
N THR A 112 -23.75 28.90 40.09
CA THR A 112 -24.70 29.85 40.70
C THR A 112 -24.45 31.26 40.16
N LEU A 113 -25.51 31.94 39.60
CA LEU A 113 -25.39 33.31 39.15
C LEU A 113 -25.42 34.25 40.30
N PHE A 114 -24.64 35.34 40.26
CA PHE A 114 -24.58 36.34 41.30
C PHE A 114 -25.02 37.72 40.72
N ILE A 115 -26.01 38.35 41.32
CA ILE A 115 -26.47 39.72 41.02
C ILE A 115 -26.32 40.56 42.29
N ALA A 116 -25.73 41.74 42.13
CA ALA A 116 -25.54 42.69 43.20
C ALA A 116 -26.61 43.80 43.17
N LEU A 117 -27.15 44.15 44.34
CA LEU A 117 -27.87 45.38 44.52
C LEU A 117 -26.91 46.44 45.05
N VAL A 118 -26.90 47.59 44.37
CA VAL A 118 -25.98 48.72 44.65
C VAL A 118 -26.75 50.03 44.56
N ASP A 119 -26.26 51.10 45.20
CA ASP A 119 -26.82 52.45 44.95
C ASP A 119 -26.44 53.00 43.59
N ALA A 120 -27.29 53.91 43.09
CA ALA A 120 -27.17 54.44 41.74
C ALA A 120 -25.81 55.13 41.49
N ASP A 121 -25.30 55.79 42.47
CA ASP A 121 -24.13 56.67 42.40
C ASP A 121 -22.80 55.99 42.81
N ASP A 122 -22.82 54.76 43.30
CA ASP A 122 -21.60 54.04 43.70
C ASP A 122 -21.00 53.24 42.54
N THR A 123 -20.28 54.01 41.70
CA THR A 123 -19.54 53.42 40.56
C THR A 123 -18.38 52.51 40.99
N ALA A 124 -17.78 52.77 42.17
CA ALA A 124 -16.65 51.97 42.65
C ALA A 124 -17.12 50.58 43.10
N ALA A 125 -18.25 50.51 43.83
CA ALA A 125 -18.86 49.21 44.23
C ALA A 125 -19.28 48.39 43.01
N LYS A 126 -19.83 49.03 41.96
CA LYS A 126 -20.20 48.36 40.70
C LYS A 126 -19.00 47.72 40.01
N LEU A 127 -17.91 48.50 39.84
CA LEU A 127 -16.68 48.00 39.21
C LEU A 127 -16.09 46.83 39.99
N ARG A 128 -16.01 46.97 41.30
CA ARG A 128 -15.50 45.88 42.17
C ARG A 128 -16.36 44.61 42.09
N ALA A 129 -17.70 44.75 42.03
CA ALA A 129 -18.61 43.61 41.88
C ALA A 129 -18.37 42.88 40.53
N PHE A 130 -18.22 43.58 39.42
CA PHE A 130 -17.89 42.96 38.13
C PHE A 130 -16.52 42.31 38.09
N GLU A 131 -15.49 42.91 38.71
CA GLU A 131 -14.15 42.29 38.87
C GLU A 131 -14.21 40.99 39.68
N LEU A 132 -15.17 40.88 40.60
CA LEU A 132 -15.40 39.67 41.42
C LEU A 132 -16.29 38.66 40.71
N GLY A 133 -16.78 38.91 39.48
CA GLY A 133 -17.52 37.98 38.66
C GLY A 133 -19.05 38.02 38.84
N VAL A 134 -19.58 39.10 39.38
CA VAL A 134 -21.03 39.35 39.46
C VAL A 134 -21.60 39.51 38.02
N LEU A 135 -22.71 38.84 37.73
CA LEU A 135 -23.35 38.86 36.44
C LEU A 135 -23.94 40.25 36.07
N ASP A 136 -24.59 40.91 37.03
CA ASP A 136 -25.22 42.22 36.84
C ASP A 136 -25.25 42.99 38.17
N CYS A 137 -25.26 44.33 38.05
CA CYS A 137 -25.44 45.23 39.18
C CYS A 137 -26.73 46.01 38.98
N ILE A 138 -27.70 45.87 39.90
CA ILE A 138 -29.00 46.51 39.80
C ILE A 138 -29.10 47.58 40.85
N ASN A 139 -29.64 48.76 40.45
CA ASN A 139 -29.90 49.82 41.41
C ASN A 139 -31.03 49.42 42.35
N LYS A 140 -30.83 49.68 43.65
CA LYS A 140 -31.79 49.39 44.73
C LYS A 140 -33.12 50.12 44.59
N GLN A 141 -33.09 51.31 43.95
CA GLN A 141 -34.29 52.14 43.67
C GLN A 141 -35.02 51.70 42.38
N THR A 142 -34.56 50.62 41.71
CA THR A 142 -35.16 50.12 40.47
C THR A 142 -36.65 49.68 40.78
N GLU A 143 -37.57 50.04 39.90
CA GLU A 143 -38.95 49.59 40.02
C GLU A 143 -39.02 48.05 40.13
N SER A 144 -39.87 47.58 41.01
CA SER A 144 -40.07 46.17 41.30
C SER A 144 -40.35 45.32 40.06
N THR A 145 -41.03 45.87 39.05
CA THR A 145 -41.33 45.22 37.76
C THR A 145 -40.09 44.99 36.90
N LEU A 146 -39.17 45.97 36.84
CA LEU A 146 -37.93 45.88 36.09
C LEU A 146 -36.94 44.93 36.80
N LEU A 147 -36.82 45.02 38.14
CA LEU A 147 -36.01 44.09 38.91
C LEU A 147 -36.45 42.64 38.69
N ARG A 148 -37.75 42.35 38.76
CA ARG A 148 -38.36 41.04 38.50
C ARG A 148 -38.03 40.58 37.09
N ALA A 149 -38.17 41.42 36.06
CA ALA A 149 -37.86 41.06 34.67
C ALA A 149 -36.36 40.66 34.50
N ARG A 150 -35.42 41.39 35.13
CA ARG A 150 -33.97 41.08 35.10
C ARG A 150 -33.65 39.75 35.81
N LEU A 151 -34.25 39.49 36.97
CA LEU A 151 -34.05 38.21 37.68
C LEU A 151 -34.57 37.05 36.90
N LEU A 152 -35.77 37.16 36.27
CA LEU A 152 -36.32 36.10 35.40
C LEU A 152 -35.50 35.89 34.15
N ALA A 153 -34.91 36.94 33.56
CA ALA A 153 -34.01 36.84 32.42
C ALA A 153 -32.71 36.08 32.80
N ALA A 154 -32.13 36.40 33.97
CA ALA A 154 -30.93 35.71 34.47
C ALA A 154 -31.23 34.24 34.74
N LEU A 155 -32.35 33.89 35.36
CA LEU A 155 -32.75 32.51 35.55
C LEU A 155 -33.00 31.73 34.26
N LYS A 156 -33.57 32.39 33.23
CA LYS A 156 -33.71 31.81 31.89
C LYS A 156 -32.35 31.54 31.26
N MET A 157 -31.40 32.45 31.42
CA MET A 157 -30.05 32.27 30.90
C MET A 157 -29.35 31.07 31.60
N LYS A 158 -29.49 30.97 32.92
CA LYS A 158 -28.96 29.86 33.71
C LYS A 158 -29.50 28.52 33.21
N ARG A 159 -30.83 28.40 33.08
CA ARG A 159 -31.45 27.16 32.56
C ARG A 159 -30.93 26.77 31.20
N ARG A 160 -30.80 27.69 30.25
CA ARG A 160 -30.25 27.41 28.93
C ARG A 160 -28.79 26.93 28.99
N GLN A 161 -28.00 27.52 29.87
CA GLN A 161 -26.61 27.13 30.06
C GLN A 161 -26.53 25.72 30.62
N ASP A 162 -27.34 25.35 31.60
CA ASP A 162 -27.41 24.03 32.18
C ASP A 162 -27.88 22.98 31.16
N GLU A 163 -28.88 23.29 30.34
CA GLU A 163 -29.33 22.43 29.22
C GLU A 163 -28.21 22.19 28.19
N LEU A 164 -27.46 23.24 27.83
CA LEU A 164 -26.30 23.09 26.92
C LEU A 164 -25.19 22.22 27.49
N VAL A 165 -24.87 22.42 28.76
CA VAL A 165 -23.83 21.59 29.45
C VAL A 165 -24.27 20.14 29.48
N ARG A 166 -25.53 19.88 29.80
CA ARG A 166 -26.07 18.50 29.83
C ARG A 166 -26.06 17.87 28.45
N SER A 167 -26.57 18.58 27.44
CA SER A 167 -26.60 18.06 26.06
C SER A 167 -25.19 17.77 25.54
N ASN A 168 -24.20 18.61 25.88
CA ASN A 168 -22.81 18.38 25.50
C ASN A 168 -22.24 17.15 26.19
N GLN A 169 -22.53 16.94 27.48
CA GLN A 169 -22.09 15.72 28.20
C GLN A 169 -22.70 14.44 27.60
N GLU A 170 -24.01 14.49 27.28
CA GLU A 170 -24.71 13.36 26.64
C GLU A 170 -24.12 13.06 25.26
N LEU A 171 -23.79 14.09 24.46
CA LEU A 171 -23.14 13.93 23.16
C LEU A 171 -21.73 13.33 23.28
N ILE A 172 -20.94 13.78 24.27
CA ILE A 172 -19.59 13.25 24.53
C ILE A 172 -19.67 11.77 24.94
N ALA A 173 -20.60 11.42 25.81
CA ALA A 173 -20.80 10.03 26.25
C ALA A 173 -21.25 9.13 25.09
N ALA A 174 -22.24 9.57 24.30
CA ALA A 174 -22.71 8.84 23.14
C ALA A 174 -21.61 8.64 22.07
N ARG A 175 -20.80 9.69 21.82
CA ARG A 175 -19.65 9.59 20.95
C ARG A 175 -18.62 8.57 21.42
N HIS A 176 -18.28 8.59 22.71
CA HIS A 176 -17.31 7.65 23.29
C HIS A 176 -17.78 6.18 23.20
N ILE A 177 -19.08 5.93 23.41
CA ILE A 177 -19.67 4.60 23.24
C ILE A 177 -19.60 4.16 21.77
N ALA A 178 -19.91 5.04 20.84
CA ALA A 178 -19.83 4.75 19.40
C ALA A 178 -18.40 4.45 18.95
N GLU A 179 -17.42 5.25 19.38
CA GLU A 179 -15.99 5.05 19.07
C GLU A 179 -15.45 3.74 19.67
N SER A 180 -15.82 3.42 20.91
CA SER A 180 -15.40 2.16 21.57
C SER A 180 -15.98 0.93 20.87
N SER A 181 -17.25 0.99 20.45
CA SER A 181 -17.91 -0.07 19.69
C SER A 181 -17.26 -0.29 18.32
N LEU A 182 -16.92 0.79 17.59
CA LEU A 182 -16.20 0.69 16.31
C LEU A 182 -14.81 0.06 16.49
N ARG A 183 -14.07 0.43 17.55
CA ARG A 183 -12.77 -0.17 17.85
C ARG A 183 -12.90 -1.66 18.15
N ALA A 184 -13.82 -2.04 19.04
CA ALA A 184 -14.05 -3.44 19.39
C ALA A 184 -14.42 -4.29 18.16
N LYS A 185 -15.29 -3.77 17.27
CA LYS A 185 -15.66 -4.41 15.99
C LYS A 185 -14.44 -4.59 15.08
N SER A 186 -13.57 -3.57 14.95
CA SER A 186 -12.36 -3.62 14.12
C SER A 186 -11.35 -4.64 14.65
N ASP A 187 -11.11 -4.64 15.96
CA ASP A 187 -10.15 -5.55 16.60
C ASP A 187 -10.64 -7.01 16.57
N PHE A 188 -11.95 -7.22 16.75
CA PHE A 188 -12.58 -8.53 16.57
C PHE A 188 -12.40 -9.06 15.15
N LEU A 189 -12.69 -8.25 14.12
CA LEU A 189 -12.53 -8.66 12.72
C LEU A 189 -11.06 -8.93 12.37
N ALA A 190 -10.12 -8.15 12.91
CA ALA A 190 -8.69 -8.39 12.72
C ALA A 190 -8.24 -9.73 13.31
N SER A 191 -8.67 -10.07 14.53
CA SER A 191 -8.39 -11.36 15.18
C SER A 191 -9.03 -12.51 14.39
N MET A 192 -10.32 -12.39 14.07
CA MET A 192 -11.03 -13.43 13.32
C MET A 192 -10.42 -13.71 11.95
N SER A 193 -9.97 -12.67 11.24
CA SER A 193 -9.27 -12.88 9.98
C SER A 193 -8.00 -13.69 10.15
N HIS A 194 -7.24 -13.43 11.19
CA HIS A 194 -6.01 -14.20 11.45
C HIS A 194 -6.34 -15.66 11.76
N GLU A 195 -7.39 -15.88 12.58
CA GLU A 195 -7.83 -17.22 12.96
C GLU A 195 -8.44 -18.03 11.81
N ILE A 196 -9.05 -17.36 10.81
CA ILE A 196 -9.59 -18.03 9.62
C ILE A 196 -8.51 -18.20 8.56
N ARG A 197 -7.59 -17.25 8.39
CA ARG A 197 -6.51 -17.30 7.41
C ARG A 197 -5.59 -18.50 7.65
N THR A 198 -5.21 -18.76 8.89
CA THR A 198 -4.28 -19.83 9.27
C THR A 198 -4.77 -21.23 8.81
N PRO A 199 -5.98 -21.70 9.16
CA PRO A 199 -6.46 -23.01 8.68
C PRO A 199 -6.72 -23.04 7.17
N MET A 200 -7.18 -21.92 6.57
CA MET A 200 -7.42 -21.84 5.13
C MET A 200 -6.15 -21.98 4.31
N ASN A 201 -5.07 -21.28 4.72
CA ASN A 201 -3.77 -21.46 4.09
C ASN A 201 -3.26 -22.90 4.23
N GLY A 202 -3.52 -23.55 5.37
CA GLY A 202 -3.25 -24.98 5.55
C GLY A 202 -4.00 -25.85 4.55
N VAL A 203 -5.29 -25.60 4.32
CA VAL A 203 -6.11 -26.34 3.34
C VAL A 203 -5.58 -26.11 1.93
N ILE A 204 -5.32 -24.86 1.52
CA ILE A 204 -4.81 -24.52 0.18
C ILE A 204 -3.44 -25.17 -0.05
N ALA A 205 -2.55 -25.12 0.95
CA ALA A 205 -1.24 -25.79 0.88
C ALA A 205 -1.36 -27.31 0.70
N MET A 206 -2.29 -27.95 1.43
CA MET A 206 -2.53 -29.41 1.27
C MET A 206 -3.12 -29.76 -0.09
N VAL A 207 -4.01 -28.92 -0.63
CA VAL A 207 -4.53 -29.07 -1.99
C VAL A 207 -3.41 -28.94 -3.01
N GLY A 208 -2.53 -27.93 -2.86
CA GLY A 208 -1.36 -27.76 -3.73
C GLY A 208 -0.47 -28.99 -3.72
N LEU A 209 -0.16 -29.54 -2.54
CA LEU A 209 0.62 -30.77 -2.40
C LEU A 209 -0.05 -31.97 -3.07
N LEU A 210 -1.37 -32.11 -2.93
CA LEU A 210 -2.11 -33.20 -3.58
C LEU A 210 -2.11 -33.04 -5.10
N MET A 211 -2.13 -31.82 -5.64
CA MET A 211 -2.08 -31.56 -7.09
C MET A 211 -0.74 -31.96 -7.73
N GLU A 212 0.34 -32.06 -6.94
CA GLU A 212 1.67 -32.53 -7.38
C GLU A 212 1.78 -34.06 -7.41
N THR A 213 0.80 -34.80 -6.85
CA THR A 213 0.78 -36.25 -6.87
C THR A 213 0.16 -36.81 -8.17
N PRO A 214 0.38 -38.10 -8.51
CA PRO A 214 -0.38 -38.73 -9.61
C PRO A 214 -1.87 -38.77 -9.30
N LEU A 215 -2.64 -37.93 -9.98
CA LEU A 215 -4.07 -37.76 -9.81
C LEU A 215 -4.82 -38.21 -11.08
N THR A 216 -6.00 -38.76 -10.90
CA THR A 216 -6.96 -38.88 -12.02
C THR A 216 -7.44 -37.48 -12.42
N SER A 217 -7.93 -37.34 -13.65
CA SER A 217 -8.51 -36.07 -14.12
C SER A 217 -9.67 -35.55 -13.24
N GLU A 218 -10.45 -36.48 -12.69
CA GLU A 218 -11.54 -36.16 -11.76
C GLU A 218 -11.07 -35.66 -10.41
N GLN A 219 -10.04 -36.29 -9.83
CA GLN A 219 -9.42 -35.85 -8.56
C GLN A 219 -8.76 -34.49 -8.71
N ARG A 220 -8.09 -34.24 -9.85
CA ARG A 220 -7.50 -32.94 -10.18
C ARG A 220 -8.57 -31.85 -10.22
N GLY A 221 -9.72 -32.12 -10.91
CA GLY A 221 -10.84 -31.17 -10.95
C GLY A 221 -11.43 -30.85 -9.57
N TYR A 222 -11.50 -31.84 -8.65
CA TYR A 222 -11.95 -31.59 -7.27
C TYR A 222 -10.96 -30.68 -6.50
N LEU A 223 -9.67 -30.94 -6.64
CA LEU A 223 -8.63 -30.15 -5.97
C LEU A 223 -8.55 -28.71 -6.51
N GLU A 224 -8.67 -28.53 -7.83
CA GLU A 224 -8.75 -27.18 -8.43
C GLU A 224 -9.98 -26.41 -7.90
N THR A 225 -11.11 -27.10 -7.74
CA THR A 225 -12.32 -26.50 -7.16
C THR A 225 -12.10 -26.09 -5.69
N ILE A 226 -11.46 -26.93 -4.89
CA ILE A 226 -11.16 -26.64 -3.46
C ILE A 226 -10.18 -25.48 -3.37
N GLN A 227 -9.12 -25.46 -4.19
CA GLN A 227 -8.14 -24.40 -4.23
C GLN A 227 -8.80 -23.06 -4.56
N THR A 228 -9.54 -23.00 -5.67
CA THR A 228 -10.24 -21.78 -6.10
C THR A 228 -11.24 -21.29 -5.05
N SER A 229 -11.93 -22.21 -4.35
CA SER A 229 -12.84 -21.87 -3.27
C SER A 229 -12.11 -21.30 -2.05
N GLY A 230 -10.96 -21.87 -1.69
CA GLY A 230 -10.12 -21.40 -0.59
C GLY A 230 -9.53 -20.03 -0.84
N GLU A 231 -8.97 -19.79 -2.03
CA GLU A 231 -8.44 -18.49 -2.46
C GLU A 231 -9.55 -17.43 -2.51
N SER A 232 -10.74 -17.80 -2.98
CA SER A 232 -11.92 -16.92 -2.97
C SER A 232 -12.32 -16.53 -1.55
N LEU A 233 -12.30 -17.46 -0.59
CA LEU A 233 -12.63 -17.19 0.81
C LEU A 233 -11.59 -16.25 1.45
N LEU A 234 -10.30 -16.43 1.19
CA LEU A 234 -9.25 -15.53 1.65
C LEU A 234 -9.42 -14.11 1.10
N THR A 235 -9.78 -14.00 -0.17
CA THR A 235 -10.08 -12.70 -0.80
C THR A 235 -11.26 -12.01 -0.09
N ILE A 236 -12.33 -12.76 0.22
CA ILE A 236 -13.50 -12.25 0.95
C ILE A 236 -13.10 -11.72 2.33
N ILE A 237 -12.28 -12.47 3.07
CA ILE A 237 -11.83 -12.09 4.40
C ILE A 237 -10.97 -10.83 4.36
N ASN A 238 -10.06 -10.73 3.38
CA ASN A 238 -9.23 -9.55 3.20
C ASN A 238 -10.07 -8.33 2.81
N ASP A 239 -11.09 -8.49 1.96
CA ASP A 239 -12.05 -7.44 1.61
C ASP A 239 -12.80 -6.92 2.84
N ILE A 240 -13.26 -7.82 3.73
CA ILE A 240 -13.95 -7.45 4.98
C ILE A 240 -13.01 -6.69 5.92
N LEU A 241 -11.76 -7.12 6.02
CA LEU A 241 -10.74 -6.42 6.82
C LEU A 241 -10.43 -5.04 6.29
N ASP A 242 -10.19 -4.92 4.97
CA ASP A 242 -9.91 -3.64 4.34
C ASP A 242 -11.09 -2.69 4.54
N PHE A 243 -12.33 -3.18 4.33
CA PHE A 243 -13.53 -2.40 4.59
C PHE A 243 -13.62 -1.94 6.05
N SER A 244 -13.34 -2.82 7.02
CA SER A 244 -13.37 -2.48 8.44
C SER A 244 -12.30 -1.46 8.84
N LYS A 245 -11.07 -1.59 8.31
CA LYS A 245 -9.98 -0.63 8.54
C LYS A 245 -10.31 0.75 7.99
N ILE A 246 -10.93 0.79 6.81
CA ILE A 246 -11.37 2.04 6.17
C ILE A 246 -12.49 2.69 6.99
N GLU A 247 -13.52 1.90 7.41
CA GLU A 247 -14.65 2.39 8.22
C GLU A 247 -14.19 2.96 9.56
N ALA A 248 -13.17 2.34 10.17
CA ALA A 248 -12.56 2.80 11.42
C ALA A 248 -11.57 3.97 11.24
N GLY A 249 -11.30 4.43 10.03
CA GLY A 249 -10.31 5.48 9.75
C GLY A 249 -8.86 5.08 10.07
N LYS A 250 -8.57 3.77 10.17
CA LYS A 250 -7.25 3.23 10.50
C LYS A 250 -6.38 2.95 9.27
N MET A 251 -6.91 3.13 8.06
CA MET A 251 -6.15 2.94 6.83
C MET A 251 -5.45 4.24 6.44
N GLU A 252 -4.15 4.17 6.24
CA GLU A 252 -3.32 5.28 5.77
C GLU A 252 -2.82 4.95 4.35
N LEU A 253 -2.62 5.99 3.53
CA LEU A 253 -2.03 5.85 2.19
C LEU A 253 -0.50 5.87 2.29
N ASP A 254 0.15 4.96 1.59
CA ASP A 254 1.61 4.90 1.47
C ASP A 254 2.06 5.63 0.19
N LEU A 255 2.39 6.91 0.34
CA LEU A 255 2.76 7.76 -0.78
C LEU A 255 4.22 7.54 -1.16
N ARG A 256 4.46 6.92 -2.33
CA ARG A 256 5.78 6.64 -2.89
C ARG A 256 5.84 6.97 -4.38
N PRO A 257 7.03 7.31 -4.89
CA PRO A 257 7.22 7.43 -6.34
C PRO A 257 7.00 6.08 -7.04
N PHE A 258 6.26 6.08 -8.14
CA PHE A 258 6.03 4.90 -8.97
C PHE A 258 5.80 5.28 -10.44
N GLU A 259 6.05 4.35 -11.35
CA GLU A 259 5.77 4.48 -12.78
C GLU A 259 4.34 4.03 -13.07
N LEU A 260 3.47 4.98 -13.44
CA LEU A 260 2.05 4.70 -13.66
C LEU A 260 1.82 3.69 -14.78
N ARG A 261 2.48 3.88 -15.93
CA ARG A 261 2.32 3.01 -17.11
C ARG A 261 2.72 1.57 -16.79
N THR A 262 3.86 1.37 -16.15
CA THR A 262 4.33 0.06 -15.69
C THR A 262 3.31 -0.63 -14.78
N ARG A 263 2.68 0.10 -13.85
CA ARG A 263 1.65 -0.47 -12.96
C ARG A 263 0.38 -0.89 -13.69
N ILE A 264 -0.03 -0.14 -14.70
CA ILE A 264 -1.18 -0.51 -15.54
C ILE A 264 -0.83 -1.76 -16.36
N GLU A 265 0.35 -1.80 -16.99
CA GLU A 265 0.81 -2.93 -17.79
C GLU A 265 0.92 -4.22 -16.96
N GLU A 266 1.53 -4.17 -15.77
CA GLU A 266 1.58 -5.31 -14.82
C GLU A 266 0.18 -5.81 -14.43
N THR A 267 -0.76 -4.89 -14.26
CA THR A 267 -2.15 -5.25 -13.93
C THR A 267 -2.85 -5.94 -15.09
N LEU A 268 -2.62 -5.48 -16.31
CA LEU A 268 -3.15 -6.09 -17.52
C LEU A 268 -2.51 -7.45 -17.78
N ASP A 269 -1.18 -7.58 -17.62
CA ASP A 269 -0.47 -8.86 -17.74
C ASP A 269 -1.02 -9.93 -16.78
N LEU A 270 -1.30 -9.55 -15.53
CA LEU A 270 -1.90 -10.44 -14.53
C LEU A 270 -3.27 -10.98 -14.97
N LEU A 271 -4.06 -10.18 -15.67
CA LEU A 271 -5.43 -10.51 -16.05
C LEU A 271 -5.56 -11.04 -17.48
N SER A 272 -4.52 -10.89 -18.30
CA SER A 272 -4.48 -11.35 -19.69
C SER A 272 -4.83 -12.83 -19.88
N PRO A 273 -4.39 -13.80 -19.03
CA PRO A 273 -4.78 -15.20 -19.20
C PRO A 273 -6.31 -15.39 -19.17
N LYS A 274 -7.00 -14.72 -18.25
CA LYS A 274 -8.47 -14.78 -18.13
C LYS A 274 -9.19 -14.14 -19.32
N ALA A 275 -8.61 -13.09 -19.88
CA ALA A 275 -9.15 -12.44 -21.07
C ALA A 275 -8.97 -13.33 -22.32
N VAL A 276 -7.82 -13.99 -22.45
CA VAL A 276 -7.52 -14.95 -23.52
C VAL A 276 -8.48 -16.13 -23.50
N GLU A 277 -8.77 -16.71 -22.33
CA GLU A 277 -9.75 -17.79 -22.19
C GLU A 277 -11.14 -17.43 -22.75
N LYS A 278 -11.49 -16.14 -22.73
CA LYS A 278 -12.75 -15.60 -23.26
C LYS A 278 -12.61 -14.95 -24.66
N ASN A 279 -11.42 -14.95 -25.24
CA ASN A 279 -11.12 -14.24 -26.49
C ASN A 279 -11.49 -12.75 -26.43
N LEU A 280 -11.14 -12.07 -25.35
CA LEU A 280 -11.35 -10.63 -25.15
C LEU A 280 -10.09 -9.86 -25.45
N ASP A 281 -10.22 -8.75 -26.18
CA ASP A 281 -9.14 -7.79 -26.38
C ASP A 281 -8.97 -6.92 -25.11
N LEU A 282 -7.76 -6.87 -24.57
CA LEU A 282 -7.37 -5.91 -23.53
C LEU A 282 -6.60 -4.77 -24.20
N VAL A 283 -7.10 -3.55 -24.02
CA VAL A 283 -6.52 -2.35 -24.62
C VAL A 283 -6.33 -1.29 -23.52
N TYR A 284 -5.25 -0.51 -23.58
CA TYR A 284 -5.08 0.61 -22.70
C TYR A 284 -4.47 1.81 -23.40
N GLN A 285 -4.77 2.99 -22.86
CA GLN A 285 -4.26 4.26 -23.34
C GLN A 285 -3.99 5.19 -22.16
N VAL A 286 -2.81 5.81 -22.15
CA VAL A 286 -2.45 6.84 -21.17
C VAL A 286 -2.12 8.10 -21.94
N ASP A 287 -2.81 9.20 -21.58
CA ASP A 287 -2.59 10.50 -22.20
C ASP A 287 -1.10 10.90 -22.10
N ALA A 288 -0.58 11.48 -23.17
CA ALA A 288 0.80 11.96 -23.24
C ALA A 288 1.11 13.09 -22.22
N ALA A 289 0.07 13.80 -21.78
CA ALA A 289 0.20 14.83 -20.75
C ALA A 289 0.43 14.27 -19.34
N VAL A 290 0.19 12.97 -19.11
CA VAL A 290 0.39 12.33 -17.81
C VAL A 290 1.88 12.00 -17.63
N PRO A 291 2.53 12.50 -16.57
CA PRO A 291 3.93 12.18 -16.28
C PRO A 291 4.14 10.69 -16.04
N GLU A 292 5.32 10.18 -16.41
CA GLU A 292 5.67 8.77 -16.27
C GLU A 292 5.80 8.34 -14.80
N ILE A 293 6.42 9.18 -13.97
CA ILE A 293 6.62 8.93 -12.54
C ILE A 293 5.68 9.82 -11.74
N LEU A 294 4.85 9.20 -10.93
CA LEU A 294 3.92 9.83 -9.99
C LEU A 294 4.26 9.45 -8.57
N GLU A 295 3.92 10.30 -7.63
CA GLU A 295 3.98 10.01 -6.19
C GLU A 295 2.58 9.75 -5.64
N GLY A 296 2.37 8.57 -5.06
CA GLY A 296 1.08 8.11 -4.56
C GLY A 296 1.10 6.68 -4.09
N ASP A 297 -0.05 6.13 -3.69
CA ASP A 297 -0.18 4.73 -3.28
C ASP A 297 -0.47 3.83 -4.48
N SER A 298 0.60 3.27 -5.05
CA SER A 298 0.52 2.37 -6.21
C SER A 298 -0.20 1.06 -5.91
N LEU A 299 -0.15 0.57 -4.65
CA LEU A 299 -0.80 -0.67 -4.24
C LEU A 299 -2.33 -0.51 -4.22
N ARG A 300 -2.82 0.59 -3.68
CA ARG A 300 -4.26 0.89 -3.65
C ARG A 300 -4.79 1.23 -5.03
N LEU A 301 -4.03 1.93 -5.86
CA LEU A 301 -4.37 2.13 -7.27
C LEU A 301 -4.51 0.78 -8.00
N ARG A 302 -3.54 -0.12 -7.84
CA ARG A 302 -3.60 -1.47 -8.41
C ARG A 302 -4.82 -2.25 -7.91
N GLN A 303 -5.15 -2.17 -6.62
CA GLN A 303 -6.34 -2.82 -6.04
C GLN A 303 -7.63 -2.36 -6.71
N VAL A 304 -7.78 -1.04 -6.95
CA VAL A 304 -8.93 -0.48 -7.67
C VAL A 304 -8.97 -0.98 -9.11
N LEU A 305 -7.84 -0.91 -9.85
CA LEU A 305 -7.76 -1.35 -11.25
C LEU A 305 -8.04 -2.84 -11.40
N VAL A 306 -7.43 -3.70 -10.56
CA VAL A 306 -7.68 -5.16 -10.57
C VAL A 306 -9.16 -5.48 -10.35
N ASN A 307 -9.80 -4.80 -9.40
CA ASN A 307 -11.22 -5.02 -9.13
C ASN A 307 -12.11 -4.61 -10.32
N LEU A 308 -11.85 -3.44 -10.92
CA LEU A 308 -12.64 -2.97 -12.07
C LEU A 308 -12.41 -3.84 -13.30
N LEU A 309 -11.17 -4.19 -13.60
CA LEU A 309 -10.81 -5.04 -14.75
C LEU A 309 -11.32 -6.48 -14.58
N ASN A 310 -11.21 -7.07 -13.39
CA ASN A 310 -11.82 -8.39 -13.15
C ASN A 310 -13.34 -8.36 -13.38
N ASN A 311 -14.03 -7.28 -12.95
CA ASN A 311 -15.46 -7.15 -13.20
C ASN A 311 -15.74 -6.99 -14.71
N ALA A 312 -14.97 -6.19 -15.43
CA ALA A 312 -15.10 -6.01 -16.87
C ALA A 312 -14.93 -7.35 -17.62
N ILE A 313 -13.84 -8.10 -17.37
CA ILE A 313 -13.59 -9.42 -17.97
C ILE A 313 -14.67 -10.43 -17.59
N LYS A 314 -15.14 -10.39 -16.34
CA LYS A 314 -16.16 -11.28 -15.83
C LYS A 314 -17.49 -11.13 -16.56
N PHE A 315 -17.94 -9.88 -16.79
CA PHE A 315 -19.26 -9.58 -17.36
C PHE A 315 -19.25 -9.36 -18.88
N THR A 316 -18.09 -9.50 -19.53
CA THR A 316 -17.95 -9.50 -20.97
C THR A 316 -17.75 -10.92 -21.47
N GLU A 317 -18.56 -11.37 -22.41
CA GLU A 317 -18.43 -12.70 -23.05
C GLU A 317 -17.61 -12.63 -24.34
N LYS A 318 -17.74 -11.54 -25.10
CA LYS A 318 -17.00 -11.27 -26.33
C LYS A 318 -16.82 -9.78 -26.50
N GLY A 319 -15.73 -9.36 -27.15
CA GLY A 319 -15.41 -7.98 -27.45
C GLY A 319 -14.16 -7.52 -26.71
N GLU A 320 -14.23 -6.38 -26.03
CA GLU A 320 -13.06 -5.71 -25.52
C GLU A 320 -13.23 -5.14 -24.11
N VAL A 321 -12.09 -4.96 -23.43
CA VAL A 321 -11.96 -4.16 -22.21
C VAL A 321 -10.92 -3.08 -22.44
N PHE A 322 -11.30 -1.82 -22.29
CA PHE A 322 -10.46 -0.67 -22.56
C PHE A 322 -10.22 0.16 -21.30
N VAL A 323 -8.94 0.41 -20.98
CA VAL A 323 -8.49 1.28 -19.90
C VAL A 323 -7.97 2.58 -20.44
N GLN A 324 -8.49 3.71 -19.98
CA GLN A 324 -8.04 5.03 -20.38
C GLN A 324 -7.65 5.86 -19.15
N VAL A 325 -6.54 6.60 -19.26
CA VAL A 325 -6.08 7.53 -18.21
C VAL A 325 -5.84 8.90 -18.83
N GLU A 326 -6.46 9.92 -18.26
CA GLU A 326 -6.41 11.30 -18.73
C GLU A 326 -6.01 12.25 -17.61
N LEU A 327 -5.30 13.32 -17.97
CA LEU A 327 -4.98 14.41 -17.06
C LEU A 327 -6.09 15.48 -17.07
N LEU A 328 -6.84 15.60 -15.98
CA LEU A 328 -7.91 16.60 -15.86
C LEU A 328 -7.38 17.99 -15.48
N SER A 329 -6.48 18.06 -14.51
CA SER A 329 -5.90 19.33 -14.06
C SER A 329 -4.59 19.15 -13.31
N THR A 330 -3.79 20.20 -13.35
CA THR A 330 -2.55 20.32 -12.57
C THR A 330 -2.65 21.55 -11.68
N ARG A 331 -2.29 21.43 -10.40
CA ARG A 331 -2.32 22.54 -9.41
C ARG A 331 -1.04 22.50 -8.57
N PRO A 332 -0.60 23.63 -7.98
CA PRO A 332 0.45 23.59 -6.96
C PRO A 332 0.04 22.68 -5.81
N ALA A 333 0.96 21.82 -5.36
CA ALA A 333 0.75 20.97 -4.19
C ALA A 333 1.02 21.75 -2.90
N GLU A 334 0.55 21.24 -1.76
CA GLU A 334 0.89 21.79 -0.45
C GLU A 334 2.39 21.64 -0.13
N THR A 335 3.02 20.61 -0.67
CA THR A 335 4.46 20.36 -0.56
C THR A 335 5.21 21.31 -1.51
N PRO A 336 6.11 22.18 -1.02
CA PRO A 336 6.88 23.09 -1.87
C PRO A 336 7.69 22.32 -2.94
N GLY A 337 7.60 22.77 -4.18
CA GLY A 337 8.31 22.13 -5.31
C GLY A 337 7.58 20.96 -5.93
N HIS A 338 6.37 20.61 -5.48
CA HIS A 338 5.52 19.56 -6.06
C HIS A 338 4.28 20.15 -6.74
N LEU A 339 3.77 19.41 -7.72
CA LEU A 339 2.50 19.70 -8.39
C LEU A 339 1.53 18.56 -8.09
N ALA A 340 0.30 18.91 -7.74
CA ALA A 340 -0.81 17.99 -7.57
C ALA A 340 -1.50 17.78 -8.94
N LEU A 341 -1.56 16.53 -9.35
CA LEU A 341 -2.19 16.10 -10.60
C LEU A 341 -3.53 15.45 -10.27
N HIS A 342 -4.57 15.86 -10.94
CA HIS A 342 -5.88 15.21 -10.87
C HIS A 342 -6.09 14.37 -12.10
N LEU A 343 -6.00 13.03 -11.95
CA LEU A 343 -6.12 12.08 -13.04
C LEU A 343 -7.51 11.46 -13.06
N HIS A 344 -8.00 11.19 -14.27
CA HIS A 344 -9.23 10.45 -14.54
C HIS A 344 -8.89 9.10 -15.15
N PHE A 345 -9.43 8.05 -14.58
CA PHE A 345 -9.32 6.68 -15.04
C PHE A 345 -10.71 6.21 -15.49
N SER A 346 -10.77 5.57 -16.64
CA SER A 346 -11.97 4.89 -17.10
C SER A 346 -11.65 3.46 -17.50
N VAL A 347 -12.51 2.53 -17.09
CA VAL A 347 -12.48 1.12 -17.48
C VAL A 347 -13.79 0.81 -18.17
N ARG A 348 -13.74 0.66 -19.49
CA ARG A 348 -14.90 0.36 -20.35
C ARG A 348 -14.89 -1.10 -20.73
N ASP A 349 -16.06 -1.73 -20.65
CA ASP A 349 -16.32 -3.08 -21.13
C ASP A 349 -17.44 -3.07 -22.20
N SER A 350 -17.41 -4.00 -23.12
CA SER A 350 -18.46 -4.25 -24.11
C SER A 350 -19.44 -5.34 -23.67
N GLY A 351 -19.62 -5.53 -22.36
CA GLY A 351 -20.38 -6.61 -21.77
C GLY A 351 -21.90 -6.38 -21.74
N ILE A 352 -22.58 -7.10 -20.87
CA ILE A 352 -24.05 -7.12 -20.74
C ILE A 352 -24.68 -5.79 -20.33
N GLY A 353 -23.89 -4.85 -19.79
CA GLY A 353 -24.38 -3.59 -19.25
C GLY A 353 -25.21 -3.72 -17.99
N ILE A 354 -25.57 -2.56 -17.42
CA ILE A 354 -26.25 -2.45 -16.13
C ILE A 354 -27.50 -1.58 -16.26
N ARG A 355 -28.64 -2.02 -15.73
CA ARG A 355 -29.87 -1.22 -15.72
C ARG A 355 -29.70 0.04 -14.85
N THR A 356 -30.27 1.15 -15.28
CA THR A 356 -30.17 2.46 -14.61
C THR A 356 -30.60 2.43 -13.14
N GLU A 357 -31.65 1.64 -12.82
CA GLU A 357 -32.16 1.49 -11.45
C GLU A 357 -31.14 0.88 -10.48
N LYS A 358 -30.18 0.09 -11.01
CA LYS A 358 -29.14 -0.59 -10.24
C LYS A 358 -27.87 0.25 -10.09
N LEU A 359 -27.59 1.18 -11.02
CA LEU A 359 -26.41 2.04 -10.97
C LEU A 359 -26.27 2.82 -9.65
N ALA A 360 -27.36 3.38 -9.15
CA ALA A 360 -27.39 4.14 -7.89
C ALA A 360 -27.03 3.30 -6.64
N ARG A 361 -27.11 1.97 -6.74
CA ARG A 361 -26.88 1.05 -5.61
C ARG A 361 -25.60 0.21 -5.72
N LEU A 362 -24.90 0.27 -6.85
CA LEU A 362 -23.71 -0.52 -7.15
C LEU A 362 -22.57 -0.39 -6.13
N PHE A 363 -22.41 0.81 -5.59
CA PHE A 363 -21.33 1.12 -4.65
C PHE A 363 -21.72 0.93 -3.18
N LYS A 364 -22.93 0.39 -2.90
CA LYS A 364 -23.33 0.06 -1.52
C LYS A 364 -22.73 -1.29 -1.12
N PRO A 365 -22.19 -1.42 0.10
CA PRO A 365 -21.65 -2.69 0.58
C PRO A 365 -22.64 -3.83 0.50
N PHE A 366 -22.18 -5.04 0.19
CA PHE A 366 -22.98 -6.28 0.12
C PHE A 366 -24.10 -6.29 -0.92
N MET A 367 -24.12 -5.34 -1.87
CA MET A 367 -25.11 -5.31 -2.94
C MET A 367 -24.64 -6.10 -4.16
N GLN A 368 -25.47 -7.00 -4.65
CA GLN A 368 -25.29 -7.77 -5.88
C GLN A 368 -26.43 -7.51 -6.85
N ALA A 369 -26.12 -7.45 -8.14
CA ALA A 369 -27.08 -7.00 -9.15
C ALA A 369 -28.27 -7.96 -9.37
N GLU A 370 -28.10 -9.28 -9.21
CA GLU A 370 -29.19 -10.28 -9.32
C GLU A 370 -28.86 -11.58 -8.56
N LYS A 371 -29.90 -12.20 -7.95
CA LYS A 371 -29.78 -13.53 -7.33
C LYS A 371 -29.55 -14.67 -8.37
N SER A 372 -29.90 -14.46 -9.61
CA SER A 372 -29.72 -15.42 -10.72
C SER A 372 -28.27 -15.39 -11.26
N THR A 373 -27.66 -14.23 -11.36
CA THR A 373 -26.25 -14.06 -11.75
C THR A 373 -25.27 -14.48 -10.65
N ALA A 374 -25.69 -14.47 -9.39
CA ALA A 374 -24.89 -14.93 -8.25
C ALA A 374 -24.55 -16.43 -8.30
N ARG A 375 -25.35 -17.27 -8.97
CA ARG A 375 -25.07 -18.71 -9.14
C ARG A 375 -24.00 -18.99 -10.19
N HIS A 376 -23.82 -18.11 -11.19
CA HIS A 376 -22.86 -18.29 -12.28
C HIS A 376 -21.58 -17.46 -12.09
N TYR A 377 -21.67 -16.33 -11.37
CA TYR A 377 -20.61 -15.32 -11.34
C TYR A 377 -20.28 -14.79 -9.93
N GLY A 378 -20.36 -15.56 -8.87
CA GLY A 378 -20.18 -15.22 -7.46
C GLY A 378 -19.29 -13.98 -7.15
N GLY A 379 -19.48 -13.36 -5.97
CA GLY A 379 -18.67 -12.24 -5.51
C GLY A 379 -19.18 -11.73 -4.16
N THR A 380 -18.35 -10.99 -3.40
CA THR A 380 -18.68 -10.46 -2.05
C THR A 380 -19.67 -9.30 -2.06
N GLY A 381 -19.75 -8.56 -3.17
CA GLY A 381 -20.42 -7.27 -3.22
C GLY A 381 -19.71 -6.16 -2.44
N LEU A 382 -18.47 -6.40 -1.99
CA LEU A 382 -17.63 -5.44 -1.29
C LEU A 382 -16.65 -4.73 -2.20
N GLY A 383 -16.17 -5.38 -3.27
CA GLY A 383 -15.08 -4.84 -4.10
C GLY A 383 -15.32 -3.41 -4.61
N LEU A 384 -16.50 -3.13 -5.19
CA LEU A 384 -16.83 -1.78 -5.66
C LEU A 384 -16.97 -0.76 -4.52
N ALA A 385 -17.49 -1.17 -3.37
CA ALA A 385 -17.58 -0.30 -2.19
C ALA A 385 -16.19 0.04 -1.62
N ILE A 386 -15.29 -0.95 -1.57
CA ILE A 386 -13.88 -0.77 -1.18
C ILE A 386 -13.18 0.14 -2.18
N SER A 387 -13.31 -0.14 -3.49
CA SER A 387 -12.71 0.68 -4.55
C SER A 387 -13.15 2.14 -4.45
N LYS A 388 -14.45 2.39 -4.25
CA LYS A 388 -14.97 3.74 -4.06
C LYS A 388 -14.33 4.42 -2.86
N ARG A 389 -14.22 3.73 -1.74
CA ARG A 389 -13.64 4.30 -0.52
C ARG A 389 -12.15 4.58 -0.66
N LEU A 390 -11.40 3.69 -1.31
CA LEU A 390 -9.98 3.92 -1.64
C LEU A 390 -9.80 5.15 -2.54
N VAL A 391 -10.65 5.29 -3.55
CA VAL A 391 -10.66 6.47 -4.43
C VAL A 391 -10.97 7.75 -3.65
N GLU A 392 -11.94 7.73 -2.73
CA GLU A 392 -12.24 8.86 -1.84
C GLU A 392 -11.03 9.22 -0.95
N MET A 393 -10.31 8.23 -0.43
CA MET A 393 -9.07 8.45 0.33
C MET A 393 -7.95 9.05 -0.53
N MET A 394 -7.88 8.68 -1.83
CA MET A 394 -6.98 9.30 -2.81
C MET A 394 -7.46 10.68 -3.29
N GLY A 395 -8.47 11.27 -2.64
CA GLY A 395 -8.99 12.61 -2.95
C GLY A 395 -9.82 12.67 -4.24
N GLY A 396 -10.35 11.55 -4.72
CA GLY A 396 -11.12 11.45 -5.95
C GLY A 396 -12.59 11.10 -5.76
N LYS A 397 -13.24 10.75 -6.87
CA LYS A 397 -14.65 10.31 -6.94
C LYS A 397 -14.76 9.10 -7.88
N MET A 398 -15.74 8.22 -7.64
CA MET A 398 -16.03 7.06 -8.48
C MET A 398 -17.48 7.03 -8.90
N TRP A 399 -17.75 6.77 -10.19
CA TRP A 399 -19.07 6.60 -10.77
C TRP A 399 -19.06 5.58 -11.90
N ALA A 400 -20.22 5.25 -12.43
CA ALA A 400 -20.37 4.33 -13.56
C ALA A 400 -21.46 4.83 -14.52
N GLU A 401 -21.22 4.60 -15.81
CA GLU A 401 -22.15 4.82 -16.91
C GLU A 401 -22.37 3.48 -17.63
N SER A 402 -23.62 3.13 -17.89
CA SER A 402 -23.93 1.85 -18.50
C SER A 402 -25.34 1.82 -19.07
N ALA A 403 -25.51 1.09 -20.18
CA ALA A 403 -26.81 0.74 -20.75
C ALA A 403 -26.87 -0.76 -21.02
N PRO A 404 -28.02 -1.41 -20.78
CA PRO A 404 -28.18 -2.84 -21.04
C PRO A 404 -27.87 -3.22 -22.49
N GLY A 405 -26.93 -4.14 -22.68
CA GLY A 405 -26.48 -4.61 -23.99
C GLY A 405 -25.43 -3.76 -24.68
N GLU A 406 -25.04 -2.58 -24.11
CA GLU A 406 -24.03 -1.70 -24.66
C GLU A 406 -22.71 -1.70 -23.85
N GLY A 407 -22.67 -2.49 -22.76
CA GLY A 407 -21.53 -2.52 -21.85
C GLY A 407 -21.60 -1.50 -20.72
N SER A 408 -20.49 -1.36 -20.01
CA SER A 408 -20.37 -0.43 -18.89
C SER A 408 -19.05 0.32 -18.94
N THR A 409 -19.04 1.54 -18.42
CA THR A 409 -17.82 2.30 -18.17
C THR A 409 -17.77 2.72 -16.71
N PHE A 410 -16.78 2.23 -16.01
CA PHE A 410 -16.49 2.63 -14.64
C PHE A 410 -15.43 3.72 -14.66
N HIS A 411 -15.74 4.82 -14.01
CA HIS A 411 -14.89 5.99 -13.92
C HIS A 411 -14.43 6.21 -12.50
N PHE A 412 -13.19 6.63 -12.33
CA PHE A 412 -12.75 7.21 -11.07
C PHE A 412 -11.70 8.30 -11.30
N THR A 413 -11.62 9.23 -10.36
CA THR A 413 -10.54 10.20 -10.31
C THR A 413 -9.66 9.96 -9.10
N ALA A 414 -8.40 10.38 -9.17
CA ALA A 414 -7.48 10.31 -8.04
C ALA A 414 -6.45 11.44 -8.11
N ASN A 415 -5.97 11.88 -6.95
CA ASN A 415 -4.92 12.87 -6.84
C ASN A 415 -3.56 12.19 -6.65
N PHE A 416 -2.57 12.64 -7.41
CA PHE A 416 -1.18 12.24 -7.32
C PHE A 416 -0.30 13.48 -7.22
N GLN A 417 0.95 13.31 -6.81
CA GLN A 417 1.92 14.38 -6.82
C GLN A 417 3.05 14.10 -7.81
N VAL A 418 3.72 15.14 -8.28
CA VAL A 418 4.92 15.04 -9.08
C VAL A 418 5.85 16.17 -8.72
N GLU A 419 7.14 15.91 -8.66
CA GLU A 419 8.16 16.93 -8.47
C GLU A 419 8.21 17.86 -9.69
N ALA A 420 8.05 19.17 -9.48
CA ALA A 420 7.96 20.16 -10.58
C ALA A 420 9.21 20.17 -11.50
N SER A 421 10.38 19.86 -10.95
CA SER A 421 11.63 19.71 -11.70
C SER A 421 11.58 18.53 -12.70
N ARG A 422 10.88 17.45 -12.35
CA ARG A 422 10.74 16.27 -13.19
C ARG A 422 9.69 16.42 -14.28
N GLN A 423 8.65 17.23 -14.05
CA GLN A 423 7.66 17.50 -15.10
C GLN A 423 8.27 18.30 -16.27
N ALA A 424 9.19 19.21 -16.00
CA ALA A 424 9.88 19.97 -17.03
C ALA A 424 10.90 19.13 -17.84
N ALA A 425 11.43 18.04 -17.26
CA ALA A 425 12.42 17.15 -17.86
C ALA A 425 11.82 15.92 -18.55
N ALA A 426 10.59 15.56 -18.22
CA ALA A 426 9.95 14.31 -18.63
C ALA A 426 8.87 14.54 -19.70
N ALA A 427 9.27 14.99 -20.87
CA ALA A 427 8.58 14.47 -22.07
C ALA A 427 8.93 12.97 -22.09
N PRO A 428 7.94 12.01 -22.03
CA PRO A 428 8.25 10.59 -22.13
C PRO A 428 9.16 10.36 -23.34
N ALA A 429 10.17 9.52 -23.21
CA ALA A 429 11.14 9.24 -24.27
C ALA A 429 10.47 8.82 -25.59
N LEU A 430 9.21 8.38 -25.52
CA LEU A 430 8.34 7.99 -26.63
C LEU A 430 7.22 9.00 -26.91
N ALA A 431 7.14 10.16 -26.23
CA ALA A 431 6.18 11.20 -26.52
C ALA A 431 6.78 12.19 -27.52
N GLY A 432 6.08 12.39 -28.61
CA GLY A 432 6.42 13.34 -29.65
C GLY A 432 7.02 12.73 -30.91
N ARG A 433 7.21 13.59 -31.94
CA ARG A 433 7.66 13.20 -33.27
C ARG A 433 9.06 12.59 -33.25
N GLN A 434 9.16 11.31 -33.59
CA GLN A 434 10.43 10.59 -33.69
C GLN A 434 11.03 10.84 -35.08
N SER A 435 12.18 11.49 -35.14
CA SER A 435 12.80 11.93 -36.40
C SER A 435 13.05 10.79 -37.39
N LYS A 436 13.28 9.57 -36.92
CA LYS A 436 13.48 8.38 -37.79
C LYS A 436 12.19 7.81 -38.35
N LEU A 437 11.06 7.97 -37.65
CA LEU A 437 9.75 7.43 -38.01
C LEU A 437 8.89 8.45 -38.71
N ALA A 438 9.30 9.71 -38.71
CA ALA A 438 8.54 10.79 -39.31
C ALA A 438 8.27 10.58 -40.81
N ASP A 439 7.01 10.83 -41.17
CA ASP A 439 6.49 10.79 -42.53
C ASP A 439 6.39 9.37 -43.16
N LEU A 440 6.79 8.31 -42.44
CA LEU A 440 6.60 6.92 -42.87
C LEU A 440 5.12 6.52 -42.81
N ARG A 441 4.68 5.73 -43.80
CA ARG A 441 3.30 5.25 -43.88
C ARG A 441 3.20 3.85 -43.23
N ILE A 442 2.29 3.70 -42.29
CA ILE A 442 2.02 2.43 -41.60
C ILE A 442 0.60 1.96 -41.90
N LEU A 443 0.44 0.71 -42.34
CA LEU A 443 -0.86 0.06 -42.47
C LEU A 443 -1.17 -0.75 -41.22
N ILE A 444 -2.30 -0.48 -40.57
CA ILE A 444 -2.79 -1.17 -39.37
C ILE A 444 -4.05 -1.93 -39.77
N VAL A 445 -4.02 -3.26 -39.65
CA VAL A 445 -5.15 -4.14 -39.99
C VAL A 445 -5.57 -4.92 -38.77
N ASP A 446 -6.71 -4.60 -38.21
CA ASP A 446 -7.29 -5.21 -37.01
C ASP A 446 -8.82 -5.05 -37.09
N ASP A 447 -9.62 -6.02 -36.72
CA ASP A 447 -11.09 -5.91 -36.76
C ASP A 447 -11.64 -5.11 -35.56
N ASN A 448 -10.85 -4.95 -34.49
CA ASN A 448 -11.20 -4.16 -33.32
C ASN A 448 -10.96 -2.65 -33.54
N ALA A 449 -12.03 -1.86 -33.51
CA ALA A 449 -11.97 -0.42 -33.77
C ALA A 449 -11.14 0.35 -32.72
N ILE A 450 -11.13 -0.10 -31.44
CA ILE A 450 -10.36 0.56 -30.37
C ILE A 450 -8.87 0.29 -30.56
N VAL A 451 -8.47 -0.95 -30.84
CA VAL A 451 -7.08 -1.32 -31.12
C VAL A 451 -6.56 -0.51 -32.30
N ARG A 452 -7.31 -0.47 -33.42
CA ARG A 452 -6.95 0.32 -34.63
C ARG A 452 -6.73 1.78 -34.25
N ARG A 453 -7.66 2.40 -33.53
CA ARG A 453 -7.56 3.80 -33.11
C ARG A 453 -6.34 4.06 -32.24
N VAL A 454 -6.12 3.25 -31.19
CA VAL A 454 -4.99 3.43 -30.26
C VAL A 454 -3.65 3.30 -30.99
N LEU A 455 -3.50 2.29 -31.85
CA LEU A 455 -2.28 2.11 -32.64
C LEU A 455 -2.05 3.24 -33.64
N ALA A 456 -3.12 3.71 -34.29
CA ALA A 456 -3.05 4.82 -35.24
C ALA A 456 -2.68 6.13 -34.54
N GLU A 457 -3.33 6.47 -33.44
CA GLU A 457 -3.02 7.66 -32.65
C GLU A 457 -1.57 7.63 -32.13
N GLN A 458 -1.11 6.47 -31.66
CA GLN A 458 0.25 6.30 -31.16
C GLN A 458 1.29 6.45 -32.28
N SER A 459 1.04 5.85 -33.46
CA SER A 459 1.89 6.00 -34.62
C SER A 459 1.94 7.46 -35.10
N ALA A 460 0.78 8.14 -35.12
CA ALA A 460 0.69 9.55 -35.48
C ALA A 460 1.45 10.46 -34.51
N GLN A 461 1.44 10.16 -33.20
CA GLN A 461 2.26 10.87 -32.18
C GLN A 461 3.76 10.78 -32.49
N TRP A 462 4.24 9.67 -33.03
CA TRP A 462 5.63 9.51 -33.45
C TRP A 462 5.93 10.17 -34.81
N GLY A 463 4.92 10.75 -35.50
CA GLY A 463 5.02 11.45 -36.77
C GLY A 463 4.84 10.56 -37.99
N MET A 464 4.34 9.32 -37.84
CA MET A 464 3.99 8.44 -38.93
C MET A 464 2.60 8.77 -39.50
N ASN A 465 2.33 8.28 -40.73
CA ASN A 465 1.04 8.42 -41.38
C ASN A 465 0.30 7.08 -41.38
N PRO A 466 -0.63 6.84 -40.41
CA PRO A 466 -1.31 5.56 -40.30
C PRO A 466 -2.49 5.43 -41.27
N GLY A 467 -2.55 4.31 -42.02
CA GLY A 467 -3.74 3.80 -42.69
C GLY A 467 -4.36 2.70 -41.83
N ALA A 468 -5.62 2.83 -41.41
CA ALA A 468 -6.29 1.90 -40.53
C ALA A 468 -7.41 1.14 -41.24
N ALA A 469 -7.18 -0.14 -41.55
CA ALA A 469 -8.14 -1.00 -42.25
C ALA A 469 -8.87 -1.89 -41.23
N GLU A 470 -10.20 -2.01 -41.39
CA GLU A 470 -11.05 -2.82 -40.50
C GLU A 470 -11.13 -4.29 -40.90
N SER A 471 -10.58 -4.65 -42.04
CA SER A 471 -10.58 -6.02 -42.56
C SER A 471 -9.41 -6.28 -43.50
N ALA A 472 -9.07 -7.55 -43.68
CA ALA A 472 -8.10 -8.00 -44.65
C ALA A 472 -8.48 -7.59 -46.08
N ALA A 473 -9.77 -7.59 -46.44
CA ALA A 473 -10.26 -7.20 -47.75
C ALA A 473 -9.97 -5.74 -48.03
N GLN A 474 -10.28 -4.83 -47.10
CA GLN A 474 -10.02 -3.41 -47.26
C GLN A 474 -8.52 -3.12 -47.40
N ALA A 475 -7.68 -3.77 -46.63
CA ALA A 475 -6.22 -3.64 -46.71
C ALA A 475 -5.71 -4.07 -48.08
N LEU A 476 -6.21 -5.19 -48.64
CA LEU A 476 -5.85 -5.67 -49.96
C LEU A 476 -6.35 -4.73 -51.08
N ASP A 477 -7.53 -4.15 -50.96
CA ASP A 477 -8.07 -3.19 -51.91
C ASP A 477 -7.21 -1.93 -51.99
N TRP A 478 -6.75 -1.38 -50.88
CA TRP A 478 -5.83 -0.25 -50.85
C TRP A 478 -4.47 -0.57 -51.54
N LEU A 479 -3.90 -1.72 -51.20
CA LEU A 479 -2.64 -2.17 -51.78
C LEU A 479 -2.77 -2.44 -53.30
N ARG A 480 -3.92 -3.00 -53.75
CA ARG A 480 -4.22 -3.22 -55.18
C ARG A 480 -4.50 -1.90 -55.93
N ALA A 481 -5.05 -0.92 -55.24
CA ALA A 481 -5.24 0.42 -55.80
C ALA A 481 -3.92 1.19 -55.94
N GLY A 482 -2.80 0.64 -55.49
CA GLY A 482 -1.46 1.25 -55.59
C GLY A 482 -1.10 2.16 -54.43
N GLU A 483 -1.80 2.07 -53.28
CA GLU A 483 -1.36 2.74 -52.09
C GLU A 483 -0.09 2.09 -51.52
N GLU A 484 0.91 2.88 -51.26
CA GLU A 484 2.21 2.45 -50.77
C GLU A 484 2.27 2.61 -49.23
N PHE A 485 2.78 1.60 -48.53
CA PHE A 485 3.05 1.61 -47.11
C PHE A 485 4.47 1.09 -46.85
N ASP A 486 5.15 1.67 -45.88
CA ASP A 486 6.50 1.28 -45.47
C ASP A 486 6.49 0.05 -44.56
N LEU A 487 5.39 -0.19 -43.85
CA LEU A 487 5.24 -1.24 -42.88
C LEU A 487 3.76 -1.60 -42.72
N ALA A 488 3.44 -2.88 -42.45
CA ALA A 488 2.09 -3.27 -42.04
C ALA A 488 2.10 -4.01 -40.68
N ILE A 489 1.07 -3.73 -39.87
CA ILE A 489 0.71 -4.46 -38.68
C ILE A 489 -0.56 -5.22 -38.98
N VAL A 490 -0.55 -6.52 -38.70
CA VAL A 490 -1.65 -7.42 -39.05
C VAL A 490 -2.05 -8.21 -37.80
N ASP A 491 -3.32 -8.15 -37.42
CA ASP A 491 -3.88 -9.00 -36.41
C ASP A 491 -3.98 -10.46 -36.85
N SER A 492 -3.69 -11.37 -35.98
CA SER A 492 -3.74 -12.83 -36.23
C SER A 492 -5.16 -13.34 -36.40
N GLN A 493 -6.13 -12.77 -35.71
CA GLN A 493 -7.50 -13.25 -35.63
C GLN A 493 -8.48 -12.22 -36.17
N MET A 494 -8.79 -12.30 -37.45
CA MET A 494 -9.79 -11.44 -38.08
C MET A 494 -10.91 -12.29 -38.70
N PRO A 495 -12.15 -11.80 -38.71
CA PRO A 495 -13.26 -12.48 -39.38
C PRO A 495 -13.04 -12.66 -40.88
N GLY A 496 -13.33 -13.86 -41.39
CA GLY A 496 -13.25 -14.19 -42.81
C GLY A 496 -11.82 -14.55 -43.25
N MET A 497 -10.92 -13.59 -43.40
CA MET A 497 -9.52 -13.83 -43.76
C MET A 497 -8.60 -13.54 -42.58
N GLY A 498 -7.94 -14.56 -42.07
CA GLY A 498 -6.99 -14.41 -40.94
C GLY A 498 -5.72 -13.69 -41.34
N GLY A 499 -4.96 -13.23 -40.32
CA GLY A 499 -3.74 -12.44 -40.59
C GLY A 499 -2.67 -13.19 -41.36
N LEU A 500 -2.56 -14.50 -41.21
CA LEU A 500 -1.63 -15.33 -42.00
C LEU A 500 -2.02 -15.40 -43.47
N ASP A 501 -3.31 -15.52 -43.78
CA ASP A 501 -3.81 -15.53 -45.14
C ASP A 501 -3.62 -14.17 -45.81
N LEU A 502 -3.93 -13.09 -45.08
CA LEU A 502 -3.68 -11.73 -45.54
C LEU A 502 -2.20 -11.52 -45.84
N ALA A 503 -1.30 -11.92 -44.94
CA ALA A 503 0.13 -11.80 -45.16
C ALA A 503 0.59 -12.56 -46.42
N SER A 504 0.01 -13.74 -46.66
CA SER A 504 0.27 -14.54 -47.87
C SER A 504 -0.21 -13.86 -49.14
N GLU A 505 -1.36 -13.20 -49.13
CA GLU A 505 -1.89 -12.41 -50.23
C GLU A 505 -1.04 -11.14 -50.48
N ILE A 506 -0.63 -10.44 -49.44
CA ILE A 506 0.27 -9.28 -49.56
C ILE A 506 1.58 -9.66 -50.26
N ARG A 507 2.16 -10.81 -49.93
CA ARG A 507 3.41 -11.29 -50.57
C ARG A 507 3.27 -11.59 -52.06
N LYS A 508 2.05 -11.80 -52.54
CA LYS A 508 1.77 -11.99 -53.98
C LYS A 508 1.69 -10.66 -54.76
N LEU A 509 1.50 -9.54 -54.09
CA LEU A 509 1.38 -8.22 -54.71
C LEU A 509 2.77 -7.65 -55.03
N PRO A 510 3.06 -7.30 -56.31
CA PRO A 510 4.40 -6.87 -56.71
C PRO A 510 4.94 -5.67 -55.95
N GLY A 511 4.09 -4.70 -55.58
CA GLY A 511 4.46 -3.50 -54.86
C GLY A 511 4.64 -3.71 -53.34
N ALA A 512 4.02 -4.72 -52.75
CA ALA A 512 4.02 -4.95 -51.30
C ALA A 512 4.78 -6.25 -50.92
N ALA A 513 5.35 -6.98 -51.86
CA ALA A 513 6.00 -8.27 -51.61
C ALA A 513 7.15 -8.19 -50.58
N MET A 514 7.85 -7.05 -50.48
CA MET A 514 8.99 -6.84 -49.60
C MET A 514 8.64 -5.97 -48.38
N MET A 515 7.40 -5.49 -48.25
CA MET A 515 6.94 -4.67 -47.14
C MET A 515 7.11 -5.45 -45.81
N PRO A 516 7.78 -4.89 -44.79
CA PRO A 516 7.87 -5.50 -43.48
C PRO A 516 6.47 -5.72 -42.86
N LEU A 517 6.23 -6.92 -42.36
CA LEU A 517 4.99 -7.26 -41.69
C LEU A 517 5.26 -7.53 -40.21
N ILE A 518 4.52 -6.89 -39.32
CA ILE A 518 4.47 -7.16 -37.88
C ILE A 518 3.17 -7.88 -37.57
N PHE A 519 3.26 -8.94 -36.78
CA PHE A 519 2.13 -9.79 -36.44
C PHE A 519 1.68 -9.58 -35.00
N LEU A 520 0.40 -9.32 -34.79
CA LEU A 520 -0.22 -9.24 -33.48
C LEU A 520 -0.82 -10.60 -33.12
N THR A 521 -0.48 -11.14 -31.94
CA THR A 521 -0.98 -12.42 -31.49
C THR A 521 -1.64 -12.30 -30.12
N PRO A 522 -2.63 -13.12 -29.78
CA PRO A 522 -3.07 -13.27 -28.40
C PRO A 522 -1.93 -13.77 -27.48
N LEU A 523 -1.97 -13.41 -26.20
CA LEU A 523 -0.98 -13.86 -25.22
C LEU A 523 -0.97 -15.41 -25.15
N GLY A 524 0.24 -16.01 -25.13
CA GLY A 524 0.41 -17.46 -25.00
C GLY A 524 0.34 -18.25 -26.30
N THR A 525 -0.01 -17.67 -27.42
CA THR A 525 0.13 -18.29 -28.73
C THR A 525 1.56 -18.10 -29.24
N HIS A 526 2.44 -19.02 -28.94
CA HIS A 526 3.74 -19.09 -29.61
C HIS A 526 3.47 -19.52 -31.05
N THR A 527 3.47 -18.60 -31.98
CA THR A 527 3.64 -18.93 -33.39
C THR A 527 5.10 -19.37 -33.62
N GLY A 528 5.44 -20.54 -33.04
CA GLY A 528 6.47 -21.33 -33.63
C GLY A 528 5.96 -21.56 -35.05
N THR A 529 6.74 -21.14 -36.03
CA THR A 529 6.57 -21.37 -37.47
C THR A 529 5.59 -22.50 -37.69
N ALA A 530 4.35 -22.14 -38.16
CA ALA A 530 3.52 -23.19 -38.78
C ALA A 530 4.38 -23.80 -39.88
N PRO A 531 4.66 -25.10 -39.86
CA PRO A 531 5.68 -25.71 -40.69
C PRO A 531 5.40 -25.58 -42.18
N ASP A 532 4.24 -25.08 -42.61
CA ASP A 532 3.76 -25.04 -43.96
C ASP A 532 3.54 -23.65 -44.57
N THR A 533 3.81 -22.54 -43.89
CA THR A 533 3.61 -21.20 -44.45
C THR A 533 4.93 -20.49 -44.75
N CYS A 534 5.17 -20.20 -46.04
CA CYS A 534 6.34 -19.47 -46.56
C CYS A 534 6.34 -17.95 -46.22
N VAL A 535 5.55 -17.47 -45.25
CA VAL A 535 5.47 -16.07 -44.91
C VAL A 535 6.38 -15.74 -43.73
N THR A 536 7.35 -14.85 -43.95
CA THR A 536 8.23 -14.31 -42.89
C THR A 536 7.70 -12.98 -42.39
N PHE A 537 7.52 -12.92 -41.06
CA PHE A 537 7.23 -11.68 -40.37
C PHE A 537 8.53 -11.02 -39.86
N ALA A 538 8.62 -9.71 -39.92
CA ALA A 538 9.75 -8.97 -39.40
C ALA A 538 9.78 -9.01 -37.86
N HIS A 539 8.61 -9.04 -37.21
CA HIS A 539 8.45 -9.17 -35.79
C HIS A 539 7.05 -9.69 -35.42
N SER A 540 6.89 -10.28 -34.22
CA SER A 540 5.59 -10.58 -33.65
C SER A 540 5.57 -10.16 -32.19
N PHE A 541 4.43 -9.66 -31.70
CA PHE A 541 4.21 -9.36 -30.27
C PHE A 541 2.77 -9.64 -29.89
N SER A 542 2.56 -9.85 -28.58
CA SER A 542 1.25 -10.21 -28.05
C SER A 542 0.43 -8.99 -27.65
N LYS A 543 -0.92 -9.11 -27.75
CA LYS A 543 -1.85 -8.19 -27.11
C LYS A 543 -1.86 -8.47 -25.57
N PRO A 544 -1.97 -7.46 -24.67
CA PRO A 544 -2.13 -6.02 -24.95
C PRO A 544 -0.86 -5.36 -25.47
N VAL A 545 -1.01 -4.46 -26.46
CA VAL A 545 0.12 -3.80 -27.09
C VAL A 545 0.74 -2.76 -26.16
N LYS A 546 2.02 -2.96 -25.82
CA LYS A 546 2.80 -2.01 -25.00
C LYS A 546 3.52 -1.01 -25.89
N PRO A 547 3.42 0.31 -25.64
CA PRO A 547 4.02 1.35 -26.48
C PRO A 547 5.52 1.16 -26.74
N ALA A 548 6.28 0.78 -25.70
CA ALA A 548 7.71 0.56 -25.81
C ALA A 548 8.04 -0.63 -26.74
N GLN A 549 7.29 -1.72 -26.63
CA GLN A 549 7.44 -2.90 -27.50
C GLN A 549 7.03 -2.59 -28.93
N PHE A 550 5.94 -1.85 -29.10
CA PHE A 550 5.44 -1.41 -30.39
C PHE A 550 6.47 -0.54 -31.12
N HIS A 551 7.00 0.48 -30.45
CA HIS A 551 8.05 1.34 -31.00
C HIS A 551 9.30 0.53 -31.41
N ALA A 552 9.80 -0.33 -30.51
CA ALA A 552 10.97 -1.15 -30.77
C ALA A 552 10.76 -2.14 -31.94
N ALA A 553 9.54 -2.67 -32.10
CA ALA A 553 9.20 -3.56 -33.20
C ALA A 553 9.22 -2.82 -34.56
N ILE A 554 8.67 -1.60 -34.60
CA ILE A 554 8.70 -0.74 -35.81
C ILE A 554 10.14 -0.39 -36.17
N GLU A 555 10.96 0.07 -35.21
CA GLU A 555 12.37 0.40 -35.47
C GLU A 555 13.16 -0.81 -35.99
N ARG A 556 12.98 -1.99 -35.42
CA ARG A 556 13.62 -3.21 -35.88
C ARG A 556 13.16 -3.59 -37.29
N ALA A 557 11.86 -3.52 -37.55
CA ALA A 557 11.30 -3.89 -38.87
C ALA A 557 11.79 -2.99 -39.97
N LEU A 558 11.96 -1.67 -39.74
CA LEU A 558 12.32 -0.70 -40.75
C LEU A 558 13.84 -0.49 -40.90
N PHE A 559 14.61 -0.51 -39.78
CA PHE A 559 16.01 -0.07 -39.77
C PHE A 559 17.05 -1.15 -39.49
N SER A 560 16.63 -2.39 -39.15
CA SER A 560 17.59 -3.49 -38.96
C SER A 560 18.23 -3.88 -40.30
N LYS A 561 19.53 -3.72 -40.44
CA LYS A 561 20.33 -3.97 -41.67
C LYS A 561 20.43 -5.44 -42.07
N ASN A 562 19.86 -6.38 -41.31
CA ASN A 562 19.87 -7.80 -41.65
C ASN A 562 18.61 -8.21 -42.41
N LYS A 563 18.62 -8.01 -43.74
CA LYS A 563 17.54 -8.38 -44.69
C LYS A 563 17.42 -9.90 -44.91
N THR A 564 18.14 -10.76 -44.25
CA THR A 564 17.97 -12.23 -44.35
C THR A 564 18.49 -12.90 -43.10
N ALA A 565 17.62 -13.07 -42.12
CA ALA A 565 17.80 -14.15 -41.16
C ALA A 565 16.44 -14.76 -40.90
N VAL A 566 16.15 -15.87 -41.55
CA VAL A 566 15.24 -16.90 -41.09
C VAL A 566 15.31 -16.93 -39.58
N SER A 567 14.18 -16.71 -38.91
CA SER A 567 14.04 -16.91 -37.49
C SER A 567 14.49 -18.36 -37.19
N ARG A 568 15.75 -18.50 -36.85
CA ARG A 568 16.22 -19.72 -36.15
C ARG A 568 15.52 -19.76 -34.81
N PRO A 569 15.17 -20.92 -34.30
CA PRO A 569 14.70 -21.10 -32.94
C PRO A 569 15.62 -20.33 -32.01
N PRO A 570 15.11 -19.80 -30.88
CA PRO A 570 15.91 -18.94 -30.00
C PRO A 570 17.27 -19.58 -29.81
N LYS A 571 18.32 -18.87 -30.24
CA LYS A 571 19.68 -19.28 -29.89
C LYS A 571 19.66 -19.46 -28.39
N VAL A 572 20.02 -20.62 -27.93
CA VAL A 572 20.50 -20.82 -26.57
C VAL A 572 21.28 -19.57 -26.21
N ASP A 573 20.76 -18.77 -25.25
CA ASP A 573 21.41 -17.56 -24.79
C ASP A 573 22.87 -17.90 -24.53
N ARG A 574 23.77 -17.18 -25.22
CA ARG A 574 25.19 -17.34 -24.90
C ARG A 574 25.30 -17.06 -23.41
N PRO A 575 26.02 -17.90 -22.64
CA PRO A 575 26.19 -17.64 -21.21
C PRO A 575 26.57 -16.18 -20.98
N LEU A 576 25.97 -15.54 -19.99
CA LEU A 576 26.20 -14.13 -19.70
C LEU A 576 27.70 -13.83 -19.50
N ALA A 577 28.47 -14.84 -19.04
CA ALA A 577 29.91 -14.83 -18.92
C ALA A 577 30.66 -14.70 -20.28
N GLU A 578 30.08 -15.15 -21.40
CA GLU A 578 30.66 -14.92 -22.72
C GLU A 578 30.38 -13.49 -23.23
N GLN A 579 29.30 -12.89 -22.78
CA GLN A 579 28.96 -11.51 -23.12
C GLN A 579 29.76 -10.51 -22.29
N PHE A 580 29.96 -10.80 -21.02
CA PHE A 580 30.69 -10.00 -20.04
C PHE A 580 31.66 -10.90 -19.26
N PRO A 581 32.90 -11.07 -19.71
CA PRO A 581 33.88 -11.95 -19.06
C PRO A 581 34.42 -11.30 -17.77
N LEU A 582 33.70 -11.41 -16.65
CA LEU A 582 34.02 -10.83 -15.35
C LEU A 582 34.63 -11.88 -14.41
N ARG A 583 35.61 -11.48 -13.63
CA ARG A 583 36.13 -12.25 -12.49
C ARG A 583 35.37 -11.81 -11.25
N ILE A 584 34.56 -12.71 -10.70
CA ILE A 584 33.64 -12.42 -9.62
C ILE A 584 34.15 -12.99 -8.31
N LEU A 585 34.14 -12.18 -7.25
CA LEU A 585 34.33 -12.59 -5.86
C LEU A 585 32.99 -12.46 -5.11
N LEU A 586 32.57 -13.54 -4.44
CA LEU A 586 31.39 -13.59 -3.60
C LEU A 586 31.83 -13.61 -2.12
N CYS A 587 31.42 -12.61 -1.35
CA CYS A 587 31.72 -12.49 0.07
C CYS A 587 30.43 -12.70 0.85
N GLU A 588 30.29 -13.84 1.52
CA GLU A 588 29.08 -14.25 2.23
C GLU A 588 29.49 -15.22 3.34
N ASP A 589 28.98 -15.04 4.56
CA ASP A 589 29.35 -15.89 5.71
C ASP A 589 28.55 -17.20 5.78
N ASN A 590 27.36 -17.22 5.17
CA ASN A 590 26.47 -18.37 5.23
C ASN A 590 26.69 -19.29 4.03
N GLU A 591 27.08 -20.55 4.29
CA GLU A 591 27.38 -21.56 3.28
C GLU A 591 26.22 -21.85 2.31
N ILE A 592 24.97 -21.74 2.79
CA ILE A 592 23.78 -21.95 1.96
C ILE A 592 23.67 -20.80 0.97
N ASN A 593 23.78 -19.54 1.44
CA ASN A 593 23.74 -18.37 0.58
C ASN A 593 24.90 -18.37 -0.42
N GLN A 594 26.10 -18.81 0.01
CA GLN A 594 27.25 -19.00 -0.88
C GLN A 594 26.92 -19.97 -2.02
N LYS A 595 26.41 -21.17 -1.70
CA LYS A 595 26.07 -22.18 -2.70
C LYS A 595 24.99 -21.71 -3.65
N VAL A 596 23.93 -21.04 -3.13
CA VAL A 596 22.84 -20.52 -3.96
C VAL A 596 23.34 -19.43 -4.90
N ALA A 597 24.07 -18.43 -4.40
CA ALA A 597 24.59 -17.35 -5.25
C ALA A 597 25.60 -17.86 -6.27
N ALA A 598 26.52 -18.78 -5.85
CA ALA A 598 27.48 -19.40 -6.75
C ALA A 598 26.79 -20.22 -7.85
N ARG A 599 25.71 -20.93 -7.53
CA ARG A 599 24.94 -21.70 -8.53
C ARG A 599 24.23 -20.79 -9.53
N ILE A 600 23.60 -19.71 -9.09
CA ILE A 600 22.99 -18.72 -10.00
C ILE A 600 24.07 -18.12 -10.92
N LEU A 601 25.25 -17.78 -10.39
CA LEU A 601 26.38 -17.32 -11.19
C LEU A 601 26.85 -18.37 -12.19
N GLN A 602 26.91 -19.65 -11.77
CA GLN A 602 27.27 -20.77 -12.64
C GLN A 602 26.26 -20.98 -13.78
N GLN A 603 24.96 -20.80 -13.54
CA GLN A 603 23.92 -20.83 -14.59
C GLN A 603 24.15 -19.73 -15.65
N PHE A 604 24.69 -18.58 -15.24
CA PHE A 604 25.10 -17.52 -16.16
C PHE A 604 26.47 -17.76 -16.82
N GLY A 605 27.14 -18.89 -16.49
CA GLY A 605 28.43 -19.26 -17.04
C GLY A 605 29.65 -18.78 -16.24
N TYR A 606 29.46 -18.14 -15.06
CA TYR A 606 30.57 -17.67 -14.24
C TYR A 606 31.03 -18.68 -13.23
N GLN A 607 32.35 -18.72 -13.02
CA GLN A 607 32.97 -19.35 -11.85
C GLN A 607 33.40 -18.24 -10.89
N CYS A 608 32.77 -18.15 -9.72
CA CYS A 608 33.12 -17.17 -8.70
C CYS A 608 34.07 -17.79 -7.65
N ALA A 609 34.95 -16.95 -7.10
CA ALA A 609 35.63 -17.26 -5.86
C ALA A 609 34.75 -16.88 -4.67
N VAL A 610 34.91 -17.60 -3.55
CA VAL A 610 34.10 -17.34 -2.33
C VAL A 610 35.04 -16.94 -1.20
N ALA A 611 34.62 -15.97 -0.39
CA ALA A 611 35.22 -15.55 0.87
C ALA A 611 34.17 -15.57 1.96
N VAL A 612 34.47 -16.03 3.16
CA VAL A 612 33.48 -16.20 4.24
C VAL A 612 33.39 -14.96 5.16
N ASN A 613 34.31 -14.04 5.02
CA ASN A 613 34.31 -12.76 5.77
C ASN A 613 35.10 -11.67 5.02
N GLY A 614 35.09 -10.46 5.52
CA GLY A 614 35.78 -9.32 4.91
C GLY A 614 37.32 -9.46 4.90
N ARG A 615 37.91 -10.22 5.84
CA ARG A 615 39.35 -10.46 5.87
C ARG A 615 39.79 -11.38 4.73
N GLU A 616 39.05 -12.48 4.54
CA GLU A 616 39.33 -13.38 3.42
C GLU A 616 39.07 -12.69 2.07
N ALA A 617 38.10 -11.79 1.99
CA ALA A 617 37.90 -10.98 0.80
C ALA A 617 39.11 -10.10 0.46
N LEU A 618 39.73 -9.47 1.46
CA LEU A 618 40.97 -8.71 1.27
C LEU A 618 42.14 -9.60 0.87
N GLU A 619 42.28 -10.79 1.50
CA GLU A 619 43.31 -11.74 1.13
C GLU A 619 43.10 -12.30 -0.29
N ALA A 620 41.87 -12.54 -0.71
CA ALA A 620 41.58 -12.95 -2.08
C ALA A 620 41.96 -11.87 -3.10
N LEU A 621 41.66 -10.60 -2.80
CA LEU A 621 42.05 -9.46 -3.61
C LEU A 621 43.56 -9.20 -3.61
N ASP A 622 44.26 -9.50 -2.52
CA ASP A 622 45.76 -9.44 -2.48
C ASP A 622 46.41 -10.49 -3.38
N ARG A 623 45.78 -11.64 -3.53
CA ARG A 623 46.32 -12.76 -4.35
C ARG A 623 46.06 -12.59 -5.84
N ARG A 624 44.86 -12.06 -6.22
CA ARG A 624 44.53 -11.87 -7.63
C ARG A 624 43.46 -10.78 -7.81
N HIS A 625 43.37 -10.26 -9.02
CA HIS A 625 42.42 -9.22 -9.37
C HIS A 625 41.00 -9.79 -9.61
N TYR A 626 40.00 -9.06 -9.14
CA TYR A 626 38.59 -9.27 -9.43
C TYR A 626 37.98 -8.02 -10.01
N ASP A 627 37.00 -8.19 -10.91
CA ASP A 627 36.31 -7.10 -11.60
C ASP A 627 35.04 -6.67 -10.83
N LEU A 628 34.39 -7.66 -10.18
CA LEU A 628 33.13 -7.51 -9.46
C LEU A 628 33.18 -8.26 -8.12
N VAL A 629 32.79 -7.61 -7.06
CA VAL A 629 32.69 -8.17 -5.71
C VAL A 629 31.25 -8.05 -5.21
N PHE A 630 30.58 -9.16 -4.95
CA PHE A 630 29.35 -9.20 -4.19
C PHE A 630 29.71 -9.30 -2.71
N MET A 631 29.31 -8.29 -1.92
CA MET A 631 29.76 -8.11 -0.53
C MET A 631 28.57 -8.15 0.42
N ASP A 632 28.49 -9.15 1.28
CA ASP A 632 27.52 -9.13 2.37
C ASP A 632 27.84 -8.03 3.37
N MET A 633 26.81 -7.35 3.84
CA MET A 633 26.91 -6.28 4.81
C MET A 633 27.34 -6.77 6.19
N MET A 634 26.85 -7.94 6.61
CA MET A 634 27.03 -8.49 7.97
C MET A 634 27.78 -9.82 7.91
N MET A 635 29.06 -9.77 8.18
CA MET A 635 29.94 -10.95 8.25
C MET A 635 30.73 -10.94 9.56
N PRO A 636 31.13 -12.13 10.07
CA PRO A 636 31.98 -12.23 11.25
C PRO A 636 33.39 -11.69 10.98
N GLU A 637 34.16 -11.37 12.03
CA GLU A 637 35.51 -10.86 12.03
C GLU A 637 35.70 -9.49 11.36
N MET A 638 35.21 -9.29 10.14
CA MET A 638 35.22 -8.04 9.41
C MET A 638 33.94 -7.93 8.57
N ASP A 639 33.13 -6.92 8.86
CA ASP A 639 31.89 -6.63 8.14
C ASP A 639 32.14 -6.06 6.73
N GLY A 640 31.12 -6.08 5.88
CA GLY A 640 31.24 -5.63 4.50
C GLY A 640 31.53 -4.14 4.35
N LEU A 641 31.06 -3.29 5.27
CA LEU A 641 31.37 -1.86 5.24
C LEU A 641 32.85 -1.58 5.55
N THR A 642 33.38 -2.26 6.57
CA THR A 642 34.80 -2.17 6.96
C THR A 642 35.71 -2.72 5.86
N ALA A 643 35.35 -3.87 5.29
CA ALA A 643 36.05 -4.46 4.17
C ALA A 643 36.06 -3.53 2.94
N THR A 644 34.93 -2.91 2.62
CA THR A 644 34.82 -1.96 1.50
C THR A 644 35.71 -0.74 1.71
N ARG A 645 35.72 -0.14 2.90
CA ARG A 645 36.62 0.99 3.21
C ARG A 645 38.10 0.59 3.02
N ALA A 646 38.49 -0.57 3.55
CA ALA A 646 39.85 -1.08 3.38
C ALA A 646 40.20 -1.35 1.89
N ILE A 647 39.26 -1.86 1.08
CA ILE A 647 39.46 -2.02 -0.38
C ILE A 647 39.68 -0.65 -1.02
N ARG A 648 38.85 0.37 -0.70
CA ARG A 648 38.98 1.71 -1.28
C ARG A 648 40.27 2.40 -0.85
N GLU A 649 40.73 2.26 0.39
CA GLU A 649 42.02 2.74 0.88
C GLU A 649 43.18 2.11 0.11
N ARG A 650 43.16 0.77 -0.09
CA ARG A 650 44.20 0.06 -0.87
C ARG A 650 44.16 0.45 -2.36
N GLN A 651 43.00 0.73 -2.93
CA GLN A 651 42.91 1.29 -4.28
C GLN A 651 43.58 2.67 -4.39
N GLN A 652 43.39 3.52 -3.38
CA GLN A 652 44.05 4.82 -3.34
C GLN A 652 45.60 4.75 -3.15
N ALA A 653 46.05 3.74 -2.42
CA ALA A 653 47.46 3.48 -2.22
C ALA A 653 48.21 2.98 -3.48
N GLY A 654 47.50 2.59 -4.53
CA GLY A 654 48.02 2.36 -5.89
C GLY A 654 49.11 1.33 -5.98
N ARG A 655 50.37 1.75 -6.21
CA ARG A 655 51.53 0.90 -6.47
C ARG A 655 51.84 -0.15 -5.38
N ALA A 656 51.42 0.05 -4.16
CA ALA A 656 51.62 -0.89 -3.06
C ALA A 656 50.73 -2.13 -3.16
N HIS A 657 49.61 -2.02 -3.90
CA HIS A 657 48.60 -3.07 -4.04
C HIS A 657 48.20 -3.27 -5.53
N PRO A 658 49.02 -3.96 -6.34
CA PRO A 658 48.85 -4.03 -7.80
C PRO A 658 47.58 -4.74 -8.26
N ASN A 659 46.97 -5.58 -7.41
CA ASN A 659 45.72 -6.28 -7.73
C ASN A 659 44.46 -5.47 -7.47
N TYR A 660 44.59 -4.31 -6.79
CA TYR A 660 43.48 -3.40 -6.55
C TYR A 660 43.38 -2.41 -7.71
N ASN A 661 42.69 -2.85 -8.76
CA ASN A 661 42.51 -2.00 -9.93
C ASN A 661 41.57 -0.80 -9.60
N SER A 662 41.72 0.29 -10.33
CA SER A 662 40.90 1.49 -10.20
C SER A 662 39.39 1.28 -10.46
N ARG A 663 38.99 0.07 -10.87
CA ARG A 663 37.61 -0.28 -11.26
C ARG A 663 37.05 -1.53 -10.62
N ILE A 664 37.45 -1.91 -9.39
CA ILE A 664 36.76 -2.98 -8.66
C ILE A 664 35.37 -2.46 -8.29
N LEU A 665 34.35 -3.08 -8.85
CA LEU A 665 32.94 -2.79 -8.50
C LEU A 665 32.53 -3.62 -7.28
N ILE A 666 31.94 -2.95 -6.29
CA ILE A 666 31.50 -3.56 -5.04
C ILE A 666 29.99 -3.41 -4.93
N ILE A 667 29.27 -4.53 -4.98
CA ILE A 667 27.81 -4.59 -4.88
C ILE A 667 27.46 -5.08 -3.48
N ALA A 668 26.79 -4.25 -2.70
CA ALA A 668 26.30 -4.65 -1.38
C ALA A 668 25.21 -5.73 -1.49
N MET A 669 25.26 -6.76 -0.65
CA MET A 669 24.15 -7.69 -0.45
C MET A 669 23.48 -7.37 0.88
N THR A 670 22.22 -6.89 0.88
CA THR A 670 21.53 -6.37 2.07
C THR A 670 20.26 -7.15 2.39
N ALA A 671 19.95 -7.33 3.68
CA ALA A 671 18.71 -7.98 4.12
C ALA A 671 17.49 -7.05 4.04
N HIS A 672 17.67 -5.72 3.96
CA HIS A 672 16.62 -4.72 3.88
C HIS A 672 16.98 -3.68 2.83
N ALA A 673 16.03 -3.34 1.97
CA ALA A 673 16.18 -2.28 0.97
C ALA A 673 15.74 -0.91 1.53
N GLN A 674 16.08 -0.59 2.80
CA GLN A 674 15.74 0.71 3.38
C GLN A 674 16.72 1.77 2.89
N GLN A 675 16.24 3.00 2.78
CA GLN A 675 17.02 4.13 2.27
C GLN A 675 18.27 4.42 3.12
N SER A 676 18.19 4.20 4.44
CA SER A 676 19.29 4.31 5.39
C SER A 676 20.45 3.34 5.11
N ASP A 677 20.13 2.09 4.70
CA ASP A 677 21.13 1.09 4.42
C ASP A 677 21.84 1.37 3.09
N ARG A 678 21.09 1.87 2.10
CA ARG A 678 21.65 2.34 0.83
C ARG A 678 22.63 3.51 1.01
N GLU A 679 22.25 4.50 1.81
CA GLU A 679 23.10 5.66 2.10
C GLU A 679 24.40 5.22 2.81
N SER A 680 24.30 4.28 3.74
CA SER A 680 25.46 3.71 4.43
C SER A 680 26.40 2.93 3.50
N CYS A 681 25.87 2.16 2.55
CA CYS A 681 26.65 1.45 1.53
C CYS A 681 27.41 2.40 0.61
N LEU A 682 26.72 3.40 0.08
CA LEU A 682 27.31 4.40 -0.81
C LEU A 682 28.37 5.25 -0.08
N ALA A 683 28.11 5.65 1.17
CA ALA A 683 29.05 6.38 2.00
C ALA A 683 30.32 5.56 2.34
N ALA A 684 30.21 4.23 2.42
CA ALA A 684 31.36 3.36 2.57
C ALA A 684 32.18 3.15 1.27
N GLY A 685 31.63 3.57 0.12
CA GLY A 685 32.27 3.47 -1.19
C GLY A 685 31.82 2.26 -2.02
N MET A 686 30.69 1.64 -1.74
CA MET A 686 30.07 0.62 -2.60
C MET A 686 29.41 1.27 -3.82
N ASP A 687 29.34 0.54 -4.95
CA ASP A 687 28.88 1.07 -6.22
C ASP A 687 27.38 0.84 -6.46
N ASP A 688 26.84 -0.26 -5.93
CA ASP A 688 25.42 -0.64 -6.06
C ASP A 688 25.01 -1.58 -4.92
N TYR A 689 23.74 -2.00 -4.89
CA TYR A 689 23.23 -2.94 -3.89
C TYR A 689 22.29 -3.98 -4.51
N LEU A 690 22.19 -5.14 -3.84
CA LEU A 690 21.34 -6.25 -4.17
C LEU A 690 20.61 -6.72 -2.91
N ALA A 691 19.27 -6.79 -2.96
CA ALA A 691 18.49 -7.22 -1.82
C ALA A 691 18.56 -8.75 -1.64
N LYS A 692 18.76 -9.21 -0.41
CA LYS A 692 18.56 -10.60 -0.05
C LYS A 692 17.06 -10.85 0.24
N PRO A 693 16.49 -11.95 -0.24
CA PRO A 693 17.15 -13.11 -0.87
C PRO A 693 17.41 -12.87 -2.37
N ILE A 694 18.61 -13.26 -2.81
CA ILE A 694 19.08 -13.07 -4.19
C ILE A 694 18.18 -13.82 -5.18
N ARG A 695 17.71 -13.10 -6.22
CA ARG A 695 16.94 -13.69 -7.32
C ARG A 695 17.78 -13.72 -8.60
N PRO A 696 17.64 -14.75 -9.44
CA PRO A 696 18.38 -14.81 -10.71
C PRO A 696 18.21 -13.57 -11.59
N ALA A 697 16.98 -13.02 -11.68
CA ALA A 697 16.70 -11.82 -12.46
C ALA A 697 17.43 -10.57 -11.94
N ASP A 698 17.49 -10.38 -10.61
CA ASP A 698 18.14 -9.24 -9.98
C ASP A 698 19.65 -9.30 -10.17
N LEU A 699 20.24 -10.52 -9.99
CA LEU A 699 21.67 -10.74 -10.18
C LEU A 699 22.06 -10.54 -11.65
N ARG A 700 21.25 -11.03 -12.60
CA ARG A 700 21.41 -10.79 -14.04
C ARG A 700 21.42 -9.30 -14.35
N GLY A 701 20.43 -8.56 -13.86
CA GLY A 701 20.31 -7.12 -14.09
C GLY A 701 21.51 -6.32 -13.59
N VAL A 702 22.09 -6.69 -12.44
CA VAL A 702 23.32 -6.09 -11.91
C VAL A 702 24.51 -6.36 -12.82
N ILE A 703 24.70 -7.62 -13.25
CA ILE A 703 25.80 -8.02 -14.12
C ILE A 703 25.69 -7.35 -15.49
N GLU A 704 24.51 -7.27 -16.10
CA GLU A 704 24.29 -6.60 -17.39
C GLU A 704 24.57 -5.10 -17.31
N ARG A 705 24.10 -4.43 -16.23
CA ARG A 705 24.30 -2.99 -15.99
C ARG A 705 25.78 -2.64 -15.86
N TRP A 706 26.50 -3.37 -15.05
CA TRP A 706 27.88 -3.02 -14.72
C TRP A 706 28.90 -3.69 -15.65
N GLY A 707 28.60 -4.86 -16.19
CA GLY A 707 29.43 -5.56 -17.17
C GLY A 707 29.63 -4.74 -18.44
N SER A 708 28.61 -4.03 -18.89
CA SER A 708 28.67 -3.10 -20.03
C SER A 708 29.62 -1.92 -19.80
N GLN A 709 29.84 -1.52 -18.56
CA GLN A 709 30.76 -0.42 -18.20
C GLN A 709 32.22 -0.87 -18.09
N ILE A 710 32.47 -2.12 -17.71
CA ILE A 710 33.83 -2.66 -17.58
C ILE A 710 34.42 -3.03 -18.95
N HIS A 711 33.59 -3.53 -19.87
CA HIS A 711 34.00 -3.96 -21.21
C HIS A 711 33.25 -3.22 -22.32
N PRO A 712 33.60 -1.95 -22.64
CA PRO A 712 32.83 -1.14 -23.59
C PRO A 712 32.98 -1.56 -25.08
N ALA A 713 33.77 -2.58 -25.40
CA ALA A 713 34.16 -2.90 -26.79
C ALA A 713 33.24 -3.89 -27.54
N SER A 714 32.09 -4.31 -27.02
CA SER A 714 31.21 -5.29 -27.71
C SER A 714 29.73 -4.99 -27.63
N VAL A 715 29.29 -3.79 -27.29
CA VAL A 715 27.85 -3.50 -27.08
C VAL A 715 27.39 -2.43 -28.05
N ILE A 716 26.50 -2.83 -28.95
CA ILE A 716 25.43 -1.96 -29.48
C ILE A 716 24.66 -1.49 -28.25
N GLN A 717 24.70 -0.20 -27.97
CA GLN A 717 24.09 0.44 -26.81
C GLN A 717 22.63 0.01 -26.63
N PRO A 718 22.27 -0.57 -25.50
CA PRO A 718 20.90 -0.43 -24.99
C PRO A 718 20.81 0.90 -24.29
N ALA A 719 19.76 1.64 -24.57
CA ALA A 719 19.41 2.88 -23.92
C ALA A 719 19.41 2.73 -22.40
N THR A 720 20.02 3.69 -21.74
CA THR A 720 20.00 3.88 -20.29
C THR A 720 18.58 3.81 -19.75
N VAL A 721 18.26 2.73 -19.09
CA VAL A 721 17.08 2.64 -18.22
C VAL A 721 17.54 3.15 -16.84
N PRO A 722 16.92 4.18 -16.28
CA PRO A 722 17.26 4.63 -14.93
C PRO A 722 16.91 3.55 -13.92
N ALA A 723 17.86 3.25 -13.06
CA ALA A 723 17.70 2.33 -11.96
C ALA A 723 16.71 2.88 -10.94
N ALA A 724 15.53 2.34 -10.90
CA ALA A 724 14.62 2.42 -9.76
C ALA A 724 13.64 1.23 -9.78
N ALA A 725 14.16 0.03 -9.60
CA ALA A 725 13.35 -1.05 -9.06
C ALA A 725 13.54 -1.03 -7.54
N ALA A 726 12.75 -0.23 -6.85
CA ALA A 726 12.66 -0.29 -5.41
C ALA A 726 12.17 -1.69 -5.02
N ALA A 727 13.03 -2.42 -4.35
CA ALA A 727 12.68 -3.67 -3.70
C ALA A 727 11.50 -3.44 -2.77
N GLN A 728 10.36 -3.99 -3.11
CA GLN A 728 9.26 -4.13 -2.18
C GLN A 728 9.72 -5.05 -1.06
N ALA A 729 9.83 -4.52 0.14
CA ALA A 729 9.89 -5.32 1.34
C ALA A 729 8.60 -6.15 1.39
N VAL A 730 8.71 -7.42 1.07
CA VAL A 730 7.65 -8.39 1.32
C VAL A 730 7.56 -8.52 2.83
N SER A 731 6.62 -7.84 3.43
CA SER A 731 6.10 -8.23 4.74
C SER A 731 5.50 -9.62 4.54
N ALA A 732 6.12 -10.62 5.13
CA ALA A 732 5.68 -12.00 5.06
C ALA A 732 4.22 -12.10 5.53
N PRO A 733 3.30 -12.64 4.72
CA PRO A 733 1.98 -13.01 5.21
C PRO A 733 2.17 -14.22 6.14
N ALA A 734 1.71 -14.10 7.36
CA ALA A 734 1.64 -15.22 8.29
C ALA A 734 0.61 -16.22 7.73
N GLY A 735 1.08 -17.41 7.33
CA GLY A 735 0.20 -18.49 6.89
C GLY A 735 0.62 -19.26 5.64
N GLU A 736 1.84 -19.06 5.14
CA GLU A 736 2.39 -19.85 4.03
C GLU A 736 2.89 -21.22 4.51
N ALA A 737 3.00 -22.18 3.56
CA ALA A 737 3.70 -23.45 3.78
C ALA A 737 5.07 -23.17 4.45
N PRO A 738 5.56 -24.10 5.30
CA PRO A 738 6.85 -23.89 5.97
C PRO A 738 8.01 -23.69 4.97
N VAL A 739 7.82 -24.11 3.71
CA VAL A 739 8.81 -24.00 2.63
C VAL A 739 8.11 -23.56 1.34
N ASP A 740 8.66 -22.55 0.68
CA ASP A 740 8.32 -22.20 -0.71
C ASP A 740 9.06 -23.13 -1.68
N MET A 741 8.39 -24.18 -2.10
CA MET A 741 8.96 -25.20 -2.99
C MET A 741 9.23 -24.67 -4.40
N THR A 742 8.45 -23.69 -4.88
CA THR A 742 8.69 -23.06 -6.19
C THR A 742 10.07 -22.45 -6.22
N ARG A 743 10.41 -21.72 -5.17
CA ARG A 743 11.72 -21.09 -5.00
C ARG A 743 12.85 -22.11 -4.91
N LEU A 744 12.66 -23.20 -4.15
CA LEU A 744 13.64 -24.26 -4.04
C LEU A 744 13.84 -24.98 -5.38
N THR A 745 12.77 -25.18 -6.14
CA THR A 745 12.80 -25.77 -7.50
C THR A 745 13.50 -24.85 -8.49
N ASP A 746 13.22 -23.55 -8.48
CA ASP A 746 13.86 -22.55 -9.36
C ASP A 746 15.38 -22.46 -9.09
N LEU A 747 15.80 -22.53 -7.82
CA LEU A 747 17.21 -22.51 -7.43
C LEU A 747 17.99 -23.75 -7.88
N THR A 748 17.30 -24.86 -8.08
CA THR A 748 17.89 -26.15 -8.44
C THR A 748 17.53 -26.59 -9.86
N GLU A 749 16.78 -25.78 -10.63
CA GLU A 749 16.26 -26.12 -11.96
C GLU A 749 15.50 -27.47 -11.98
N GLY A 750 14.89 -27.82 -10.85
CA GLY A 750 14.20 -29.09 -10.66
C GLY A 750 15.13 -30.30 -10.50
N ASP A 751 16.45 -30.11 -10.43
CA ASP A 751 17.41 -31.20 -10.19
C ASP A 751 17.31 -31.73 -8.75
N ARG A 752 16.90 -32.99 -8.62
CA ARG A 752 16.60 -33.63 -7.33
C ARG A 752 17.82 -33.84 -6.45
N GLU A 753 18.98 -34.06 -7.02
CA GLU A 753 20.24 -34.31 -6.27
C GLU A 753 20.71 -32.99 -5.64
N SER A 754 20.73 -31.93 -6.41
CA SER A 754 21.06 -30.57 -5.94
C SER A 754 20.08 -30.05 -4.90
N MET A 755 18.78 -30.35 -5.07
CA MET A 755 17.77 -30.00 -4.09
C MET A 755 17.98 -30.68 -2.75
N ARG A 756 18.34 -31.98 -2.77
CA ARG A 756 18.68 -32.74 -1.55
C ARG A 756 19.92 -32.18 -0.87
N GLU A 757 20.97 -31.92 -1.63
CA GLU A 757 22.22 -31.38 -1.09
C GLU A 757 21.99 -30.04 -0.36
N LEU A 758 21.21 -29.13 -0.95
CA LEU A 758 20.86 -27.84 -0.33
C LEU A 758 20.00 -28.01 0.93
N VAL A 759 19.02 -28.92 0.91
CA VAL A 759 18.17 -29.21 2.07
C VAL A 759 18.94 -29.87 3.20
N ASP A 760 19.79 -30.84 2.93
CA ASP A 760 20.62 -31.52 3.94
C ASP A 760 21.62 -30.54 4.58
N LEU A 761 22.20 -29.64 3.78
CA LEU A 761 23.05 -28.56 4.28
C LEU A 761 22.27 -27.60 5.17
N PHE A 762 21.07 -27.21 4.75
CA PHE A 762 20.16 -26.34 5.53
C PHE A 762 19.83 -26.98 6.89
N TYR A 763 19.52 -28.27 6.92
CA TYR A 763 19.21 -28.95 8.17
C TYR A 763 20.41 -28.92 9.14
N THR A 764 21.60 -29.27 8.62
CA THR A 764 22.81 -29.34 9.43
C THR A 764 23.20 -27.98 10.01
N GLN A 765 23.17 -26.91 9.19
CA GLN A 765 23.55 -25.58 9.62
C GLN A 765 22.51 -24.94 10.55
N THR A 766 21.22 -25.05 10.20
CA THR A 766 20.15 -24.45 11.01
C THR A 766 20.06 -25.11 12.39
N GLU A 767 20.22 -26.40 12.51
CA GLU A 767 20.27 -27.11 13.81
C GLU A 767 21.40 -26.59 14.70
N LEU A 768 22.61 -26.41 14.11
CA LEU A 768 23.75 -25.87 14.83
C LEU A 768 23.53 -24.41 15.24
N GLN A 769 23.02 -23.57 14.33
CA GLN A 769 22.78 -22.15 14.58
C GLN A 769 21.69 -21.92 15.63
N LEU A 770 20.60 -22.68 15.60
CA LEU A 770 19.55 -22.60 16.62
C LEU A 770 20.09 -22.96 18.01
N LYS A 771 20.94 -23.98 18.10
CA LYS A 771 21.62 -24.32 19.36
C LYS A 771 22.54 -23.20 19.83
N GLN A 772 23.31 -22.61 18.95
CA GLN A 772 24.20 -21.48 19.25
C GLN A 772 23.41 -20.23 19.71
N ILE A 773 22.23 -19.95 19.11
CA ILE A 773 21.33 -18.87 19.55
C ILE A 773 20.84 -19.16 20.98
N GLU A 774 20.38 -20.39 21.27
CA GLU A 774 19.94 -20.78 22.62
C GLU A 774 21.05 -20.64 23.67
N ASP A 775 22.28 -21.02 23.31
CA ASP A 775 23.44 -20.88 24.19
C ASP A 775 23.80 -19.40 24.41
N ALA A 776 23.74 -18.59 23.37
CA ALA A 776 23.96 -17.14 23.44
C ALA A 776 22.87 -16.41 24.27
N VAL A 777 21.60 -16.84 24.18
CA VAL A 777 20.50 -16.33 25.02
C VAL A 777 20.75 -16.69 26.49
N ARG A 778 21.16 -17.93 26.78
CA ARG A 778 21.51 -18.35 28.15
C ARG A 778 22.71 -17.57 28.71
N ALA A 779 23.70 -17.28 27.86
CA ALA A 779 24.86 -16.47 28.23
C ALA A 779 24.58 -14.96 28.28
N ASN A 780 23.35 -14.53 28.00
CA ASN A 780 22.93 -13.13 27.89
C ASN A 780 23.80 -12.31 26.90
N ASN A 781 24.27 -12.93 25.82
CA ASN A 781 25.10 -12.31 24.79
C ASN A 781 24.23 -11.83 23.61
N SER A 782 23.72 -10.61 23.73
CA SER A 782 22.81 -10.04 22.72
C SER A 782 23.46 -9.85 21.35
N ALA A 783 24.73 -9.51 21.28
CA ALA A 783 25.45 -9.34 20.02
C ALA A 783 25.55 -10.67 19.24
N ALA A 784 25.89 -11.77 19.92
CA ALA A 784 25.91 -13.10 19.33
C ALA A 784 24.52 -13.55 18.85
N VAL A 785 23.47 -13.32 19.65
CA VAL A 785 22.09 -13.61 19.25
C VAL A 785 21.72 -12.88 17.99
N GLY A 786 22.01 -11.57 17.90
CA GLY A 786 21.71 -10.73 16.73
C GLY A 786 22.41 -11.23 15.46
N HIS A 787 23.70 -11.56 15.57
CA HIS A 787 24.51 -12.00 14.44
C HIS A 787 24.07 -13.39 13.92
N ILE A 788 23.97 -14.39 14.82
CA ILE A 788 23.62 -15.77 14.42
C ILE A 788 22.19 -15.82 13.86
N ALA A 789 21.25 -15.08 14.48
CA ALA A 789 19.87 -14.99 13.98
C ALA A 789 19.79 -14.33 12.61
N HIS A 790 20.66 -13.32 12.31
CA HIS A 790 20.75 -12.69 10.99
C HIS A 790 21.17 -13.69 9.91
N SER A 791 22.27 -14.39 10.15
CA SER A 791 22.81 -15.40 9.22
C SER A 791 21.81 -16.53 8.97
N CYS A 792 21.21 -17.09 10.02
CA CYS A 792 20.18 -18.14 9.91
C CYS A 792 18.91 -17.67 9.17
N LYS A 793 18.46 -16.43 9.45
CA LYS A 793 17.34 -15.80 8.73
C LYS A 793 17.63 -15.68 7.23
N GLY A 794 18.84 -15.23 6.85
CA GLY A 794 19.27 -15.10 5.46
C GLY A 794 19.17 -16.42 4.71
N ALA A 795 19.72 -17.50 5.26
CA ALA A 795 19.65 -18.84 4.70
C ALA A 795 18.20 -19.34 4.55
N GLY A 796 17.40 -19.22 5.59
CA GLY A 796 15.98 -19.59 5.56
C GLY A 796 15.19 -18.83 4.49
N ALA A 797 15.39 -17.52 4.38
CA ALA A 797 14.73 -16.68 3.36
C ALA A 797 15.18 -17.03 1.94
N THR A 798 16.47 -17.36 1.74
CA THR A 798 17.02 -17.73 0.43
C THR A 798 16.41 -19.03 -0.09
N LEU A 799 16.26 -20.03 0.76
CA LEU A 799 15.69 -21.33 0.40
C LEU A 799 14.16 -21.38 0.48
N GLY A 800 13.51 -20.27 0.76
CA GLY A 800 12.04 -20.21 0.82
C GLY A 800 11.43 -20.62 2.16
N MET A 801 12.22 -20.70 3.25
CA MET A 801 11.75 -21.03 4.61
C MET A 801 11.21 -19.76 5.32
N THR A 802 10.16 -19.15 4.76
CA THR A 802 9.70 -17.81 5.12
C THR A 802 9.25 -17.67 6.56
N ARG A 803 8.59 -18.71 7.12
CA ARG A 803 8.09 -18.72 8.50
C ARG A 803 9.24 -18.72 9.52
N LEU A 804 10.21 -19.59 9.34
CA LEU A 804 11.41 -19.62 10.18
C LEU A 804 12.18 -18.29 10.09
N ALA A 805 12.32 -17.74 8.88
CA ALA A 805 12.97 -16.44 8.67
C ALA A 805 12.27 -15.30 9.41
N ALA A 806 10.92 -15.32 9.49
CA ALA A 806 10.15 -14.33 10.23
C ALA A 806 10.39 -14.40 11.75
N VAL A 807 10.51 -15.60 12.31
CA VAL A 807 10.83 -15.80 13.74
C VAL A 807 12.25 -15.36 14.06
N LEU A 808 13.20 -15.72 13.19
CA LEU A 808 14.60 -15.34 13.33
C LEU A 808 14.79 -13.81 13.21
N LEU A 809 13.97 -13.12 12.44
CA LEU A 809 13.95 -11.65 12.39
C LEU A 809 13.57 -11.03 13.75
N LYS A 810 12.67 -11.66 14.51
CA LYS A 810 12.33 -11.20 15.87
C LYS A 810 13.54 -11.34 16.81
N LEU A 811 14.25 -12.48 16.74
CA LEU A 811 15.47 -12.71 17.52
C LEU A 811 16.61 -11.76 17.12
N GLU A 812 16.79 -11.49 15.84
CA GLU A 812 17.75 -10.50 15.34
C GLU A 812 17.50 -9.11 15.92
N LYS A 813 16.22 -8.66 15.92
CA LYS A 813 15.83 -7.37 16.49
C LYS A 813 16.10 -7.27 17.99
N LEU A 814 15.81 -8.34 18.75
CA LEU A 814 16.13 -8.40 20.17
C LEU A 814 17.64 -8.35 20.42
N GLY A 815 18.43 -9.08 19.61
CA GLY A 815 19.87 -9.02 19.68
C GLY A 815 20.43 -7.63 19.44
N LYS A 816 19.93 -6.91 18.44
CA LYS A 816 20.34 -5.53 18.12
C LYS A 816 19.89 -4.51 19.17
N SER A 817 18.75 -4.73 19.83
CA SER A 817 18.27 -3.82 20.91
C SER A 817 19.02 -3.97 22.23
N GLY A 818 19.82 -5.01 22.40
CA GLY A 818 20.53 -5.33 23.64
C GLY A 818 19.65 -5.95 24.73
N ALA A 819 18.35 -6.07 24.53
CA ALA A 819 17.39 -6.61 25.52
C ALA A 819 16.88 -8.00 25.07
N LEU A 820 17.31 -9.06 25.76
CA LEU A 820 16.94 -10.44 25.44
C LEU A 820 15.65 -10.92 26.17
N THR A 821 14.86 -10.02 26.73
CA THR A 821 13.59 -10.38 27.39
C THR A 821 12.63 -11.00 26.36
N GLY A 822 12.15 -12.23 26.61
CA GLY A 822 11.29 -12.96 25.67
C GLY A 822 12.04 -13.76 24.59
N ALA A 823 13.36 -13.67 24.47
CA ALA A 823 14.14 -14.39 23.45
C ALA A 823 13.97 -15.91 23.54
N GLY A 824 13.78 -16.46 24.75
CA GLY A 824 13.54 -17.89 24.96
C GLY A 824 12.25 -18.42 24.28
N GLU A 825 11.19 -17.61 24.24
CA GLU A 825 9.95 -17.96 23.56
C GLU A 825 10.14 -18.02 22.04
N PHE A 826 10.86 -17.05 21.48
CA PHE A 826 11.19 -17.05 20.05
C PHE A 826 12.16 -18.15 19.65
N CYS A 827 13.09 -18.57 20.52
CA CYS A 827 13.92 -19.76 20.30
C CYS A 827 13.04 -21.02 20.21
N ALA A 828 12.08 -21.18 21.13
CA ALA A 828 11.16 -22.31 21.10
C ALA A 828 10.23 -22.27 19.86
N GLU A 829 9.81 -21.06 19.42
CA GLU A 829 9.05 -20.85 18.18
C GLU A 829 9.91 -21.24 16.96
N ALA A 830 11.15 -20.81 16.88
CA ALA A 830 12.08 -21.15 15.80
C ALA A 830 12.34 -22.65 15.72
N ARG A 831 12.48 -23.34 16.84
CA ARG A 831 12.61 -24.80 16.91
C ARG A 831 11.37 -25.53 16.36
N ARG A 832 10.18 -25.03 16.65
CA ARG A 832 8.93 -25.60 16.12
C ARG A 832 8.86 -25.43 14.62
N GLU A 833 9.12 -24.20 14.11
CA GLU A 833 9.12 -23.92 12.68
C GLU A 833 10.16 -24.77 11.93
N PHE A 834 11.35 -24.95 12.50
CA PHE A 834 12.40 -25.80 11.91
C PHE A 834 11.97 -27.27 11.85
N LYS A 835 11.30 -27.77 12.88
CA LYS A 835 10.76 -29.14 12.87
C LYS A 835 9.63 -29.30 11.85
N ASP A 836 8.79 -28.31 11.69
CA ASP A 836 7.73 -28.29 10.67
C ASP A 836 8.33 -28.31 9.26
N ILE A 837 9.41 -27.58 9.02
CA ILE A 837 10.17 -27.61 7.76
C ILE A 837 10.74 -29.02 7.50
N GLN A 838 11.35 -29.67 8.51
CA GLN A 838 11.88 -31.01 8.38
C GLN A 838 10.78 -32.02 8.04
N LEU A 839 9.63 -31.96 8.70
CA LEU A 839 8.49 -32.82 8.43
C LEU A 839 7.91 -32.57 7.03
N PHE A 840 7.81 -31.31 6.63
CA PHE A 840 7.31 -30.92 5.33
C PHE A 840 8.19 -31.45 4.19
N LEU A 841 9.50 -31.22 4.25
CA LEU A 841 10.47 -31.64 3.23
C LEU A 841 10.69 -33.15 3.20
N ALA A 842 10.63 -33.83 4.35
CA ALA A 842 10.69 -35.28 4.42
C ALA A 842 9.52 -35.98 3.70
N GLY A 843 8.36 -35.34 3.68
CA GLY A 843 7.15 -35.82 2.96
C GLY A 843 7.14 -35.43 1.48
N HIS A 844 8.06 -34.59 1.01
CA HIS A 844 7.99 -34.04 -0.34
C HIS A 844 8.54 -35.02 -1.41
N PRO A 845 7.81 -35.32 -2.50
CA PRO A 845 8.18 -36.32 -3.51
C PRO A 845 9.51 -36.06 -4.23
N ALA A 846 9.90 -34.78 -4.40
CA ALA A 846 11.16 -34.39 -5.02
C ALA A 846 12.38 -34.80 -4.18
N LEU A 847 12.21 -34.99 -2.85
CA LEU A 847 13.24 -35.33 -1.89
C LEU A 847 13.15 -36.80 -1.42
N ALA A 848 12.12 -37.56 -1.80
CA ALA A 848 11.95 -38.95 -1.44
C ALA A 848 13.15 -39.79 -1.97
N ARG A 849 13.70 -40.67 -1.12
CA ARG A 849 14.75 -41.60 -1.51
C ARG A 849 14.16 -42.65 -2.45
N THR A 850 14.65 -42.74 -3.67
CA THR A 850 14.40 -43.90 -4.53
C THR A 850 15.00 -45.14 -3.83
N PRO A 851 14.24 -46.22 -3.61
CA PRO A 851 14.82 -47.46 -3.10
C PRO A 851 15.91 -47.91 -4.10
N PRO A 852 17.04 -48.45 -3.62
CA PRO A 852 18.04 -49.00 -4.52
C PRO A 852 17.39 -50.07 -5.40
N ALA A 853 17.60 -49.98 -6.72
CA ALA A 853 17.15 -50.97 -7.67
C ALA A 853 17.66 -52.36 -7.22
N ALA A 854 16.71 -53.28 -6.98
CA ALA A 854 16.98 -54.65 -6.62
C ALA A 854 17.57 -55.41 -7.79
#